data_6c2618d08fceb32ae21e3b7f3bff03ac
#
_entry.id   6c2618d08fceb32ae21e3b7f3bff03ac
#
_cell.length_a   1.000
_cell.length_b   1.000
_cell.length_c   1.000
_cell.angle_alpha   90.00
_cell.angle_beta   90.00
_cell.angle_gamma   90.00
#
_symmetry.space_group_name_H-M   'P 1'
#
loop_
_entity.id
_entity.type
_entity.pdbx_description
1 polymer ?
#
loop_
_entity_poly.entity_id
_entity_poly.type
_entity_poly.pdbx_seq_one_letter_code
_entity_poly.pdbx_strand_id
1 'polypeptide(L)'
;MRKSSITPLSRARGIATLVALSLIIASCSSSKAGTSGGTTPGTSSTASAPGATTIDTALVAPDAPTGQAITTAITASKPACDPLDPRQCLLPFPSNSFTKADAATETGLRVNMPNDASLANKNGVVIDLAEWNRNDGFSPNSTLLTYVPGIDSAASKLPSWTDLESSTKADATVVMIDTADGTRVPLWAELDAKAGTAGDRLLVIHPAVVLKEGHHFAVALRSMKDASGTLIPPGAVFLAYRDRLSSDALEARRPAMEKTFSALASAGVPRNGLYLAWDFTVASQRNISERMLSIRDRALVSLGDKAPPFTVTEVKTGTDDNIAMQIVGTYTVPNFLTADGSPGNQFAYAAGAAPDALPIQNGNLEAGFMCNVSVATVAGTTPAHLVEYGHGLLGSNDEINAGNVRSFANESNVVFCGTKWAGMSEDDVANAATTLGNIGNFPTVADRLQQGVLNQIFLGRLMTRAGGLSTVPQLKRANGTSMIDTAHLDYDGNSQGGIMGTMLAAVSPDIERATLGVTGINYSLLLPRSVDFTEYEAVFKPAYPNDLDRMVILDLLQMLWDRGEGGGYVQHLIADPYAKTPAKTVLFDVAFGDWQVSELSAMVAARTIGLTIHRPVAAAGRSRELKPGWGLETTKYPSKGSAMIVWDSGSDPIPLEGVQPTASRDPHSDPRRDANVRKQKAAFLFDDTLIDVCAGLPCTAAKSG
;
A
#
# COMPACT_ATOMS: atom_id res chain seq x y z
N MET A 1 -46.82 13.53 5.98
CA MET A 1 -45.54 14.16 5.66
C MET A 1 -44.61 13.97 6.86
N ARG A 2 -43.78 12.95 6.87
CA ARG A 2 -42.73 12.74 7.89
C ARG A 2 -41.40 13.16 7.22
N LYS A 3 -40.79 14.19 7.77
CA LYS A 3 -39.41 14.56 7.41
C LYS A 3 -38.47 13.47 7.98
N SER A 4 -37.85 12.69 7.13
CA SER A 4 -36.72 11.86 7.50
C SER A 4 -35.52 12.79 7.67
N SER A 5 -35.04 12.95 8.89
CA SER A 5 -33.78 13.57 9.19
C SER A 5 -32.67 12.60 8.77
N ILE A 6 -32.03 12.88 7.66
CA ILE A 6 -30.75 12.25 7.31
C ILE A 6 -29.71 12.84 8.26
N THR A 7 -29.27 12.04 9.21
CA THR A 7 -28.10 12.36 10.05
C THR A 7 -26.89 12.38 9.12
N PRO A 8 -26.08 13.44 9.08
CA PRO A 8 -24.88 13.43 8.25
C PRO A 8 -23.90 12.39 8.80
N LEU A 9 -23.38 11.55 7.92
CA LEU A 9 -22.25 10.66 8.16
C LEU A 9 -21.18 11.36 9.02
N SER A 10 -20.77 10.69 10.09
CA SER A 10 -19.58 11.11 10.85
C SER A 10 -18.39 11.01 9.91
N ARG A 11 -18.00 12.13 9.33
CA ARG A 11 -16.88 12.22 8.40
C ARG A 11 -15.62 11.76 9.10
N ALA A 12 -15.15 10.59 8.77
CA ALA A 12 -13.81 10.17 9.07
C ALA A 12 -12.85 11.17 8.45
N ARG A 13 -12.06 11.80 9.28
CA ARG A 13 -11.18 12.87 8.87
C ARG A 13 -9.79 12.48 9.20
N GLY A 14 -9.12 12.06 8.17
CA GLY A 14 -7.85 11.74 8.33
C GLY A 14 -6.85 11.81 7.41
N ILE A 15 -5.68 11.83 7.37
CA ILE A 15 -4.73 12.44 6.58
C ILE A 15 -3.43 11.76 6.47
N ALA A 16 -2.78 12.08 5.54
CA ALA A 16 -1.57 11.73 5.00
C ALA A 16 -0.34 12.15 5.67
N THR A 17 0.70 11.62 5.57
CA THR A 17 1.88 11.90 4.89
C THR A 17 3.09 11.29 5.41
N LEU A 18 3.97 11.31 4.82
CA LEU A 18 5.12 11.31 4.05
C LEU A 18 6.41 11.26 4.91
N VAL A 19 7.48 11.02 4.51
CA VAL A 19 8.50 10.68 3.59
C VAL A 19 9.87 10.49 4.23
N ALA A 20 10.66 10.02 3.57
CA ALA A 20 11.92 9.77 2.97
C ALA A 20 13.21 9.99 3.75
N LEU A 21 14.22 9.54 3.27
CA LEU A 21 15.52 9.52 2.68
C LEU A 21 16.68 9.59 3.68
N SER A 22 17.87 9.34 3.44
CA SER A 22 18.97 9.36 2.50
C SER A 22 20.16 8.49 2.84
N LEU A 23 20.83 8.12 1.86
CA LEU A 23 22.22 8.14 1.40
C LEU A 23 23.36 8.21 2.42
N ILE A 24 24.27 7.24 2.34
CA ILE A 24 25.70 7.44 2.50
C ILE A 24 26.45 6.63 1.45
N ILE A 25 27.31 7.31 0.68
CA ILE A 25 28.27 6.77 -0.26
C ILE A 25 29.51 6.33 0.51
N ALA A 26 29.92 5.10 0.35
CA ALA A 26 31.25 4.63 0.75
C ALA A 26 32.07 4.32 -0.50
N SER A 27 33.13 5.09 -0.69
CA SER A 27 34.11 4.94 -1.75
C SER A 27 35.03 3.75 -1.50
N CYS A 28 35.17 2.87 -2.48
CA CYS A 28 36.22 1.88 -2.54
C CYS A 28 37.50 2.49 -3.08
N SER A 29 38.61 2.35 -2.36
CA SER A 29 39.95 2.55 -2.88
C SER A 29 40.66 1.20 -3.05
N SER A 30 41.15 0.98 -4.25
CA SER A 30 41.95 -0.16 -4.63
C SER A 30 43.43 0.05 -4.27
N SER A 31 44.10 -0.98 -3.78
CA SER A 31 45.58 -1.06 -3.86
C SER A 31 46.04 -2.46 -4.25
N LYS A 32 47.07 -2.47 -5.06
CA LYS A 32 47.64 -3.64 -5.75
C LYS A 32 48.80 -4.31 -4.99
N ALA A 33 48.85 -5.62 -5.15
CA ALA A 33 49.97 -6.51 -5.42
C ALA A 33 51.25 -6.52 -4.55
N GLY A 34 51.61 -7.70 -4.11
CA GLY A 34 52.98 -8.11 -3.72
C GLY A 34 53.11 -9.63 -3.72
N THR A 35 54.00 -10.14 -4.58
CA THR A 35 54.32 -11.56 -4.83
C THR A 35 55.43 -12.07 -3.93
N SER A 36 55.38 -13.35 -3.52
CA SER A 36 56.43 -14.38 -3.42
C SER A 36 55.99 -15.47 -2.43
N GLY A 37 55.91 -16.74 -2.70
CA GLY A 37 56.95 -17.65 -3.15
C GLY A 37 57.33 -18.61 -2.01
N GLY A 38 56.91 -19.93 -2.06
CA GLY A 38 57.35 -20.93 -1.08
C GLY A 38 56.60 -22.26 -1.22
N THR A 39 57.30 -23.28 -1.64
CA THR A 39 56.90 -24.64 -2.01
C THR A 39 56.85 -25.59 -0.80
N THR A 40 55.92 -26.46 -0.71
CA THR A 40 55.62 -27.91 -0.81
C THR A 40 55.52 -28.66 0.52
N PRO A 41 55.12 -29.95 0.58
CA PRO A 41 53.79 -30.51 0.32
C PRO A 41 53.23 -31.31 1.52
N GLY A 42 51.93 -31.56 1.55
CA GLY A 42 51.35 -32.39 2.61
C GLY A 42 49.94 -32.93 2.28
N THR A 43 49.92 -34.18 1.91
CA THR A 43 48.83 -35.17 2.03
C THR A 43 47.39 -34.77 1.71
N SER A 44 46.93 -35.28 0.56
CA SER A 44 45.53 -35.34 0.14
C SER A 44 44.70 -36.25 1.05
N SER A 45 43.70 -35.68 1.68
CA SER A 45 42.50 -36.42 2.11
C SER A 45 41.37 -36.03 1.15
N THR A 46 40.99 -36.95 0.30
CA THR A 46 39.81 -36.83 -0.57
C THR A 46 38.56 -36.88 0.29
N ALA A 47 38.02 -35.71 0.64
CA ALA A 47 36.64 -35.60 1.03
C ALA A 47 35.76 -35.75 -0.22
N SER A 48 35.05 -36.84 -0.34
CA SER A 48 34.01 -37.05 -1.37
C SER A 48 32.99 -35.94 -1.28
N ALA A 49 32.84 -35.16 -2.33
CA ALA A 49 31.70 -34.25 -2.48
C ALA A 49 30.39 -35.04 -2.36
N PRO A 50 29.36 -34.51 -1.71
CA PRO A 50 28.02 -35.13 -1.75
C PRO A 50 27.59 -35.26 -3.19
N GLY A 51 27.26 -36.48 -3.61
CA GLY A 51 26.86 -36.78 -4.98
C GLY A 51 25.71 -35.87 -5.41
N ALA A 52 25.89 -35.17 -6.51
CA ALA A 52 24.81 -34.50 -7.19
C ALA A 52 23.77 -35.56 -7.52
N THR A 53 22.65 -35.56 -6.81
CA THR A 53 21.47 -36.33 -7.16
C THR A 53 21.04 -35.83 -8.53
N THR A 54 21.26 -36.64 -9.55
CA THR A 54 20.68 -36.44 -10.88
C THR A 54 19.18 -36.37 -10.69
N ILE A 55 18.61 -35.16 -10.88
CA ILE A 55 17.16 -35.00 -10.87
C ILE A 55 16.66 -35.79 -12.04
N ASP A 56 15.95 -36.88 -11.76
CA ASP A 56 15.27 -37.63 -12.80
C ASP A 56 14.26 -36.70 -13.49
N THR A 57 14.49 -36.38 -14.75
CA THR A 57 13.66 -35.50 -15.56
C THR A 57 12.68 -36.26 -16.45
N ALA A 58 12.71 -37.59 -16.38
CA ALA A 58 11.84 -38.42 -17.20
C ALA A 58 10.36 -38.22 -16.85
N LEU A 59 9.54 -38.10 -17.90
CA LEU A 59 8.09 -38.04 -17.75
C LEU A 59 7.55 -39.46 -17.67
N VAL A 60 6.53 -39.65 -16.84
CA VAL A 60 5.84 -40.92 -16.66
C VAL A 60 4.47 -40.85 -17.35
N ALA A 61 4.08 -41.87 -18.11
CA ALA A 61 2.73 -41.94 -18.64
C ALA A 61 1.73 -42.11 -17.46
N PRO A 62 0.66 -41.30 -17.40
CA PRO A 62 -0.38 -41.47 -16.38
C PRO A 62 -1.12 -42.81 -16.62
N ASP A 63 -1.65 -43.39 -15.56
CA ASP A 63 -2.65 -44.45 -15.73
C ASP A 63 -3.93 -43.91 -16.39
N ALA A 64 -4.79 -44.77 -16.90
CA ALA A 64 -5.96 -44.38 -17.68
C ALA A 64 -6.94 -43.47 -16.85
N PRO A 65 -7.28 -43.77 -15.60
CA PRO A 65 -8.10 -42.86 -14.77
C PRO A 65 -7.48 -41.49 -14.55
N THR A 66 -6.18 -41.43 -14.24
CA THR A 66 -5.45 -40.15 -14.01
C THR A 66 -5.35 -39.36 -15.32
N GLY A 67 -5.04 -40.01 -16.45
CA GLY A 67 -5.01 -39.35 -17.76
C GLY A 67 -6.38 -38.79 -18.17
N GLN A 68 -7.46 -39.49 -17.88
CA GLN A 68 -8.82 -39.01 -18.09
C GLN A 68 -9.15 -37.83 -17.19
N ALA A 69 -8.75 -37.84 -15.91
CA ALA A 69 -8.97 -36.73 -14.98
C ALA A 69 -8.23 -35.48 -15.43
N ILE A 70 -6.98 -35.60 -15.89
CA ILE A 70 -6.18 -34.45 -16.44
C ILE A 70 -6.90 -33.87 -17.67
N THR A 71 -7.29 -34.71 -18.62
CA THR A 71 -8.01 -34.32 -19.85
C THR A 71 -9.31 -33.58 -19.50
N THR A 72 -10.08 -34.14 -18.57
CA THR A 72 -11.35 -33.54 -18.11
C THR A 72 -11.12 -32.16 -17.49
N ALA A 73 -10.12 -32.00 -16.61
CA ALA A 73 -9.81 -30.75 -15.98
C ALA A 73 -9.36 -29.67 -16.99
N ILE A 74 -8.53 -30.05 -17.97
CA ILE A 74 -8.09 -29.14 -19.05
C ILE A 74 -9.27 -28.70 -19.90
N THR A 75 -10.13 -29.67 -20.28
CA THR A 75 -11.29 -29.38 -21.13
C THR A 75 -12.36 -28.57 -20.43
N ALA A 76 -12.48 -28.70 -19.10
CA ALA A 76 -13.40 -27.91 -18.29
C ALA A 76 -12.93 -26.43 -18.13
N SER A 77 -11.63 -26.19 -18.26
CA SER A 77 -11.07 -24.83 -18.24
C SER A 77 -11.25 -24.16 -19.61
N LYS A 78 -11.58 -22.86 -19.63
CA LYS A 78 -11.54 -22.09 -20.87
C LYS A 78 -10.08 -21.97 -21.35
N PRO A 79 -9.81 -21.94 -22.67
CA PRO A 79 -8.44 -21.90 -23.18
C PRO A 79 -7.55 -20.78 -22.65
N ALA A 80 -8.14 -19.65 -22.29
CA ALA A 80 -7.43 -18.49 -21.77
C ALA A 80 -7.30 -18.45 -20.23
N CYS A 81 -7.92 -19.42 -19.53
CA CYS A 81 -7.91 -19.51 -18.07
C CYS A 81 -6.78 -20.41 -17.57
N ASP A 82 -6.37 -20.28 -16.31
CA ASP A 82 -5.39 -21.16 -15.70
C ASP A 82 -6.06 -22.50 -15.27
N PRO A 83 -5.68 -23.65 -15.84
CA PRO A 83 -6.27 -24.93 -15.47
C PRO A 83 -5.79 -25.46 -14.09
N LEU A 84 -4.89 -24.76 -13.40
CA LEU A 84 -4.48 -25.12 -12.03
C LEU A 84 -5.62 -24.93 -11.02
N ASP A 85 -6.44 -23.90 -11.21
CA ASP A 85 -7.60 -23.61 -10.37
C ASP A 85 -8.79 -23.15 -11.24
N PRO A 86 -9.61 -24.08 -11.71
CA PRO A 86 -10.65 -23.77 -12.71
C PRO A 86 -11.92 -23.13 -12.11
N ARG A 87 -11.95 -22.83 -10.80
CA ARG A 87 -13.14 -22.25 -10.16
C ARG A 87 -13.44 -20.84 -10.62
N GLN A 88 -12.40 -20.05 -10.89
CA GLN A 88 -12.48 -18.72 -11.51
C GLN A 88 -11.29 -18.57 -12.45
N CYS A 89 -11.48 -17.93 -13.61
CA CYS A 89 -10.53 -17.93 -14.72
C CYS A 89 -9.13 -17.45 -14.36
N LEU A 90 -9.01 -16.46 -13.46
CA LEU A 90 -7.73 -15.85 -13.07
C LEU A 90 -7.06 -16.53 -11.87
N LEU A 91 -7.66 -17.59 -11.30
CA LEU A 91 -7.06 -18.30 -10.17
C LEU A 91 -6.03 -19.37 -10.64
N PRO A 92 -4.96 -19.61 -9.87
CA PRO A 92 -4.52 -18.83 -8.71
C PRO A 92 -4.04 -17.44 -9.13
N PHE A 93 -4.33 -16.42 -8.32
CA PHE A 93 -3.98 -15.01 -8.61
C PHE A 93 -3.07 -14.44 -7.52
N PRO A 94 -2.07 -13.59 -7.86
CA PRO A 94 -1.54 -13.33 -9.20
C PRO A 94 -0.76 -14.54 -9.75
N SER A 95 -0.64 -14.66 -11.07
CA SER A 95 0.07 -15.78 -11.70
C SER A 95 0.75 -15.39 -13.02
N ASN A 96 2.00 -15.85 -13.21
CA ASN A 96 2.73 -15.65 -14.47
C ASN A 96 2.11 -16.37 -15.67
N SER A 97 1.10 -17.23 -15.48
CA SER A 97 0.30 -17.75 -16.59
C SER A 97 -0.47 -16.65 -17.33
N PHE A 98 -0.68 -15.49 -16.69
CA PHE A 98 -1.31 -14.31 -17.27
C PHE A 98 -0.28 -13.24 -17.65
N THR A 99 0.91 -13.64 -18.07
CA THR A 99 1.94 -12.77 -18.61
C THR A 99 2.41 -13.28 -19.98
N LYS A 100 3.04 -12.38 -20.72
CA LYS A 100 3.78 -12.69 -21.95
C LYS A 100 5.14 -12.02 -21.93
N ALA A 101 6.11 -12.60 -22.65
CA ALA A 101 7.42 -11.99 -22.78
C ALA A 101 7.34 -10.62 -23.49
N ASP A 102 7.98 -9.62 -22.92
CA ASP A 102 8.11 -8.27 -23.49
C ASP A 102 9.46 -7.65 -23.09
N ALA A 103 10.40 -7.68 -24.01
CA ALA A 103 11.77 -7.18 -23.79
C ALA A 103 11.83 -5.64 -23.60
N ALA A 104 10.73 -4.91 -23.81
CA ALA A 104 10.69 -3.46 -23.61
C ALA A 104 10.47 -3.09 -22.13
N THR A 105 10.09 -4.03 -21.29
CA THR A 105 9.85 -3.82 -19.86
C THR A 105 11.07 -4.21 -19.01
N GLU A 106 11.14 -3.69 -17.79
CA GLU A 106 12.24 -3.99 -16.87
C GLU A 106 12.17 -5.43 -16.32
N THR A 107 10.97 -5.98 -16.17
CA THR A 107 10.78 -7.38 -15.75
C THR A 107 10.99 -8.39 -16.88
N GLY A 108 11.02 -7.94 -18.15
CA GLY A 108 11.01 -8.81 -19.33
C GLY A 108 9.65 -9.43 -19.62
N LEU A 109 8.62 -9.03 -18.88
CA LEU A 109 7.24 -9.53 -18.97
C LEU A 109 6.23 -8.39 -19.16
N ARG A 110 5.08 -8.75 -19.66
CA ARG A 110 3.90 -7.88 -19.65
C ARG A 110 2.68 -8.70 -19.25
N VAL A 111 1.85 -8.13 -18.38
CA VAL A 111 0.56 -8.72 -18.02
C VAL A 111 -0.29 -8.91 -19.28
N ASN A 112 -0.93 -10.05 -19.39
CA ASN A 112 -1.73 -10.45 -20.55
C ASN A 112 -2.97 -11.25 -20.10
N MET A 113 -3.72 -10.66 -19.19
CA MET A 113 -4.99 -11.21 -18.74
C MET A 113 -6.01 -11.13 -19.89
N PRO A 114 -6.77 -12.23 -20.14
CA PRO A 114 -7.73 -12.26 -21.23
C PRO A 114 -9.01 -11.48 -20.89
N ASN A 115 -9.52 -10.68 -21.82
CA ASN A 115 -10.79 -9.96 -21.63
C ASN A 115 -12.01 -10.92 -21.60
N ASP A 116 -11.87 -12.13 -22.11
CA ASP A 116 -12.89 -13.16 -22.05
C ASP A 116 -12.92 -13.93 -20.72
N ALA A 117 -12.02 -13.62 -19.82
CA ALA A 117 -12.03 -14.11 -18.43
C ALA A 117 -13.32 -13.74 -17.69
N SER A 118 -14.10 -12.83 -18.26
CA SER A 118 -15.52 -12.63 -17.99
C SER A 118 -15.83 -12.12 -16.59
N LEU A 119 -14.97 -11.27 -16.05
CA LEU A 119 -15.37 -10.43 -14.92
C LEU A 119 -16.37 -9.40 -15.47
N ALA A 120 -17.64 -9.72 -15.40
CA ALA A 120 -18.72 -8.87 -15.86
C ALA A 120 -19.61 -8.44 -14.69
N ASN A 121 -20.08 -7.21 -14.73
CA ASN A 121 -21.07 -6.78 -13.76
C ASN A 121 -22.45 -7.40 -14.05
N LYS A 122 -23.40 -7.22 -13.14
CA LYS A 122 -24.78 -7.79 -13.26
C LYS A 122 -25.52 -7.39 -14.54
N ASN A 123 -25.08 -6.35 -15.24
CA ASN A 123 -25.65 -5.88 -16.50
C ASN A 123 -24.93 -6.48 -17.72
N GLY A 124 -23.97 -7.40 -17.51
CA GLY A 124 -23.17 -8.02 -18.57
C GLY A 124 -22.05 -7.13 -19.13
N VAL A 125 -21.73 -6.01 -18.47
CA VAL A 125 -20.60 -5.17 -18.85
C VAL A 125 -19.31 -5.81 -18.35
N VAL A 126 -18.51 -6.31 -19.29
CA VAL A 126 -17.20 -6.92 -19.02
C VAL A 126 -16.19 -5.85 -18.63
N ILE A 127 -15.33 -6.15 -17.66
CA ILE A 127 -14.20 -5.28 -17.30
C ILE A 127 -13.21 -5.29 -18.46
N ASP A 128 -12.95 -4.13 -19.07
CA ASP A 128 -11.85 -3.99 -20.04
C ASP A 128 -10.50 -3.97 -19.27
N LEU A 129 -9.72 -5.01 -19.47
CA LEU A 129 -8.42 -5.18 -18.81
C LEU A 129 -7.25 -4.49 -19.54
N ALA A 130 -7.51 -3.67 -20.55
CA ALA A 130 -6.46 -3.01 -21.35
C ALA A 130 -5.49 -2.19 -20.47
N GLU A 131 -6.00 -1.45 -19.46
CA GLU A 131 -5.15 -0.66 -18.58
C GLU A 131 -4.33 -1.54 -17.61
N TRP A 132 -4.88 -2.64 -17.13
CA TRP A 132 -4.15 -3.64 -16.33
C TRP A 132 -3.06 -4.34 -17.14
N ASN A 133 -3.34 -4.65 -18.39
CA ASN A 133 -2.40 -5.29 -19.31
C ASN A 133 -1.27 -4.35 -19.79
N ARG A 134 -1.24 -3.09 -19.36
CA ARG A 134 -0.09 -2.19 -19.50
C ARG A 134 1.00 -2.45 -18.46
N ASN A 135 0.70 -3.18 -17.38
CA ASN A 135 1.68 -3.47 -16.33
C ASN A 135 2.70 -4.51 -16.78
N ASP A 136 3.91 -4.42 -16.26
CA ASP A 136 5.01 -5.38 -16.49
C ASP A 136 5.13 -6.45 -15.39
N GLY A 137 4.15 -6.50 -14.50
CA GLY A 137 4.00 -7.44 -13.40
C GLY A 137 2.76 -7.13 -12.58
N PHE A 138 2.57 -7.86 -11.49
CA PHE A 138 1.44 -7.72 -10.59
C PHE A 138 1.75 -6.75 -9.44
N SER A 139 0.72 -6.41 -8.66
CA SER A 139 0.86 -5.50 -7.52
C SER A 139 1.89 -6.00 -6.49
N PRO A 140 2.78 -5.15 -5.95
CA PRO A 140 3.61 -5.49 -4.79
C PRO A 140 2.78 -5.67 -3.51
N ASN A 141 1.52 -5.24 -3.53
CA ASN A 141 0.56 -5.33 -2.44
C ASN A 141 -0.51 -6.40 -2.69
N SER A 142 -0.35 -7.29 -3.69
CA SER A 142 -1.33 -8.32 -3.98
C SER A 142 -1.62 -9.19 -2.77
N THR A 143 -2.90 -9.42 -2.55
CA THR A 143 -3.38 -10.59 -1.85
C THR A 143 -3.27 -11.79 -2.81
N LEU A 144 -2.87 -12.96 -2.32
CA LEU A 144 -2.81 -14.13 -3.18
C LEU A 144 -4.06 -14.97 -2.99
N LEU A 145 -4.71 -15.34 -4.08
CA LEU A 145 -6.02 -15.98 -4.09
C LEU A 145 -5.96 -17.34 -4.75
N THR A 146 -6.56 -18.34 -4.12
CA THR A 146 -6.82 -19.65 -4.74
C THR A 146 -8.00 -20.34 -4.06
N TYR A 147 -8.61 -21.30 -4.74
CA TYR A 147 -9.69 -22.09 -4.17
C TYR A 147 -9.20 -23.47 -3.73
N VAL A 148 -9.46 -23.81 -2.47
CA VAL A 148 -9.15 -25.13 -1.92
C VAL A 148 -10.46 -25.76 -1.42
N PRO A 149 -11.01 -26.77 -2.12
CA PRO A 149 -12.33 -27.31 -1.81
C PRO A 149 -12.39 -27.95 -0.43
N GLY A 150 -13.32 -27.47 0.42
CA GLY A 150 -13.55 -28.05 1.74
C GLY A 150 -12.46 -27.83 2.77
N ILE A 151 -11.52 -26.91 2.53
CA ILE A 151 -10.43 -26.61 3.46
C ILE A 151 -10.95 -26.16 4.83
N ASP A 152 -10.31 -26.65 5.88
CA ASP A 152 -10.45 -26.15 7.24
C ASP A 152 -9.16 -25.47 7.69
N SER A 153 -9.26 -24.24 8.16
CA SER A 153 -8.11 -23.40 8.54
C SER A 153 -7.30 -23.99 9.70
N ALA A 154 -7.99 -24.52 10.73
CA ALA A 154 -7.37 -25.06 11.92
C ALA A 154 -6.71 -26.43 11.63
N ALA A 155 -7.41 -27.34 10.94
CA ALA A 155 -6.90 -28.64 10.56
C ALA A 155 -5.69 -28.52 9.61
N SER A 156 -5.72 -27.53 8.70
CA SER A 156 -4.62 -27.21 7.78
C SER A 156 -3.50 -26.42 8.43
N LYS A 157 -3.67 -25.93 9.66
CA LYS A 157 -2.71 -25.08 10.35
C LYS A 157 -2.27 -23.89 9.53
N LEU A 158 -3.24 -23.16 8.97
CA LEU A 158 -2.93 -21.96 8.20
C LEU A 158 -2.18 -20.94 9.07
N PRO A 159 -1.12 -20.28 8.58
CA PRO A 159 -0.43 -19.22 9.32
C PRO A 159 -1.41 -18.10 9.66
N SER A 160 -1.39 -17.61 10.90
CA SER A 160 -2.26 -16.52 11.37
C SER A 160 -1.48 -15.23 11.53
N TRP A 161 -2.13 -14.08 11.33
CA TRP A 161 -1.55 -12.77 11.67
C TRP A 161 -1.26 -12.64 13.16
N THR A 162 -1.88 -13.46 14.00
CA THR A 162 -1.59 -13.51 15.44
C THR A 162 -0.28 -14.22 15.77
N ASP A 163 0.27 -15.01 14.84
CA ASP A 163 1.59 -15.70 14.95
C ASP A 163 2.32 -15.69 13.60
N LEU A 164 2.72 -14.50 13.14
CA LEU A 164 3.42 -14.36 11.86
C LEU A 164 4.74 -15.13 11.80
N GLU A 165 5.41 -15.33 12.93
CA GLU A 165 6.66 -16.11 13.00
C GLU A 165 6.46 -17.54 12.48
N SER A 166 5.28 -18.14 12.67
CA SER A 166 4.97 -19.49 12.21
C SER A 166 5.08 -19.64 10.69
N SER A 167 4.77 -18.58 9.93
CA SER A 167 4.83 -18.60 8.47
C SER A 167 6.24 -18.77 7.89
N THR A 168 7.25 -18.39 8.66
CA THR A 168 8.66 -18.47 8.22
C THR A 168 9.33 -19.81 8.63
N LYS A 169 8.67 -20.66 9.41
CA LYS A 169 9.21 -21.93 9.88
C LYS A 169 9.23 -22.99 8.77
N ALA A 170 10.14 -23.95 8.92
CA ALA A 170 10.35 -25.01 7.92
C ALA A 170 9.10 -25.85 7.64
N ASP A 171 8.19 -25.98 8.60
CA ASP A 171 6.95 -26.77 8.50
C ASP A 171 5.70 -25.96 8.14
N ALA A 172 5.84 -24.66 7.85
CA ALA A 172 4.72 -23.82 7.43
C ALA A 172 3.92 -24.44 6.26
N THR A 173 2.60 -24.40 6.35
CA THR A 173 1.71 -25.05 5.36
C THR A 173 1.44 -24.17 4.14
N VAL A 174 1.59 -22.86 4.28
CA VAL A 174 1.60 -21.88 3.20
C VAL A 174 2.99 -21.25 3.17
N VAL A 175 3.66 -21.29 2.04
CA VAL A 175 5.01 -20.76 1.86
C VAL A 175 5.04 -19.87 0.64
N MET A 176 5.67 -18.71 0.77
CA MET A 176 6.06 -17.84 -0.34
C MET A 176 7.54 -17.53 -0.23
N ILE A 177 8.26 -17.60 -1.34
CA ILE A 177 9.67 -17.26 -1.42
C ILE A 177 9.94 -16.22 -2.50
N ASP A 178 10.88 -15.33 -2.23
CA ASP A 178 11.58 -14.58 -3.27
C ASP A 178 12.54 -15.54 -3.98
N THR A 179 12.37 -15.74 -5.28
CA THR A 179 13.17 -16.73 -6.01
C THR A 179 14.60 -16.27 -6.28
N ALA A 180 14.90 -14.98 -6.06
CA ALA A 180 16.24 -14.43 -6.28
C ALA A 180 17.23 -14.95 -5.22
N ASP A 181 16.80 -15.13 -3.99
CA ASP A 181 17.64 -15.53 -2.86
C ASP A 181 17.07 -16.67 -2.00
N GLY A 182 15.85 -17.13 -2.29
CA GLY A 182 15.15 -18.16 -1.53
C GLY A 182 14.57 -17.67 -0.19
N THR A 183 14.61 -16.36 0.07
CA THR A 183 14.09 -15.79 1.31
C THR A 183 12.59 -16.03 1.44
N ARG A 184 12.16 -16.54 2.60
CA ARG A 184 10.73 -16.70 2.91
C ARG A 184 10.09 -15.36 3.24
N VAL A 185 8.99 -15.06 2.57
CA VAL A 185 8.17 -13.89 2.87
C VAL A 185 7.26 -14.21 4.06
N PRO A 186 7.28 -13.42 5.14
CA PRO A 186 6.32 -13.59 6.22
C PRO A 186 4.91 -13.27 5.70
N LEU A 187 3.93 -14.09 6.09
CA LEU A 187 2.56 -14.00 5.59
C LEU A 187 1.56 -14.56 6.60
N TRP A 188 0.29 -14.28 6.37
CA TRP A 188 -0.81 -15.04 6.98
C TRP A 188 -1.81 -15.46 5.92
N ALA A 189 -2.65 -16.43 6.27
CA ALA A 189 -3.68 -16.94 5.37
C ALA A 189 -5.00 -17.13 6.11
N GLU A 190 -6.08 -16.76 5.46
CA GLU A 190 -7.44 -16.86 5.99
C GLU A 190 -8.42 -17.27 4.88
N LEU A 191 -9.61 -17.70 5.25
CA LEU A 191 -10.67 -17.93 4.29
C LEU A 191 -11.50 -16.66 4.14
N ASP A 192 -11.95 -16.35 2.92
CA ASP A 192 -12.84 -15.22 2.69
C ASP A 192 -14.07 -15.32 3.60
N ALA A 193 -14.13 -14.45 4.59
CA ALA A 193 -15.22 -14.42 5.58
C ALA A 193 -16.47 -13.69 5.07
N LYS A 194 -16.38 -13.01 3.91
CA LYS A 194 -17.51 -12.26 3.31
C LYS A 194 -18.24 -13.07 2.22
N ALA A 195 -17.75 -14.25 1.85
CA ALA A 195 -18.43 -15.13 0.91
C ALA A 195 -19.80 -15.58 1.48
N GLY A 196 -20.83 -15.54 0.62
CA GLY A 196 -22.20 -15.91 1.00
C GLY A 196 -22.41 -17.38 1.33
N THR A 197 -21.55 -18.26 0.80
CA THR A 197 -21.57 -19.69 1.07
C THR A 197 -20.17 -20.22 1.40
N ALA A 198 -20.12 -21.26 2.24
CA ALA A 198 -18.85 -21.91 2.57
C ALA A 198 -18.16 -22.54 1.35
N GLY A 199 -18.94 -22.91 0.31
CA GLY A 199 -18.43 -23.50 -0.93
C GLY A 199 -17.76 -22.52 -1.89
N ASP A 200 -17.88 -21.21 -1.62
CA ASP A 200 -17.32 -20.13 -2.46
C ASP A 200 -16.24 -19.33 -1.73
N ARG A 201 -15.76 -19.81 -0.56
CA ARG A 201 -14.69 -19.17 0.21
C ARG A 201 -13.33 -19.43 -0.43
N LEU A 202 -12.68 -18.37 -0.91
CA LEU A 202 -11.29 -18.43 -1.34
C LEU A 202 -10.35 -18.57 -0.13
N LEU A 203 -9.23 -19.24 -0.34
CA LEU A 203 -8.05 -19.08 0.49
C LEU A 203 -7.36 -17.78 0.08
N VAL A 204 -7.26 -16.86 1.04
CA VAL A 204 -6.70 -15.52 0.89
C VAL A 204 -5.38 -15.49 1.65
N ILE A 205 -4.27 -15.20 0.96
CA ILE A 205 -2.93 -15.17 1.54
C ILE A 205 -2.41 -13.73 1.48
N HIS A 206 -2.06 -13.19 2.63
CA HIS A 206 -1.60 -11.81 2.75
C HIS A 206 -0.10 -11.78 3.09
N PRO A 207 0.75 -11.21 2.23
CA PRO A 207 2.11 -10.88 2.61
C PRO A 207 2.13 -9.89 3.78
N ALA A 208 2.98 -10.12 4.78
CA ALA A 208 3.11 -9.24 5.95
C ALA A 208 4.11 -8.08 5.71
N VAL A 209 4.60 -7.95 4.50
CA VAL A 209 5.44 -6.87 3.96
C VAL A 209 5.02 -6.59 2.51
N VAL A 210 5.32 -5.42 1.99
CA VAL A 210 5.21 -5.14 0.55
C VAL A 210 6.27 -5.95 -0.20
N LEU A 211 5.88 -6.59 -1.28
CA LEU A 211 6.78 -7.42 -2.07
C LEU A 211 7.74 -6.57 -2.88
N LYS A 212 8.98 -7.05 -3.04
CA LYS A 212 10.01 -6.31 -3.77
C LYS A 212 9.64 -6.14 -5.24
N GLU A 213 9.73 -4.92 -5.71
CA GLU A 213 9.45 -4.53 -7.10
C GLU A 213 10.38 -5.25 -8.08
N GLY A 214 9.83 -5.71 -9.20
CA GLY A 214 10.56 -6.44 -10.24
C GLY A 214 10.98 -7.86 -9.85
N HIS A 215 10.75 -8.32 -8.62
CA HIS A 215 11.13 -9.66 -8.19
C HIS A 215 10.10 -10.71 -8.59
N HIS A 216 10.59 -11.94 -8.69
CA HIS A 216 9.82 -13.13 -9.00
C HIS A 216 9.60 -13.96 -7.73
N PHE A 217 8.35 -14.32 -7.46
CA PHE A 217 7.96 -15.07 -6.27
C PHE A 217 7.38 -16.43 -6.65
N ALA A 218 7.62 -17.43 -5.78
CA ALA A 218 7.01 -18.74 -5.88
C ALA A 218 6.21 -19.04 -4.60
N VAL A 219 5.02 -19.59 -4.79
CA VAL A 219 4.06 -19.92 -3.72
C VAL A 219 3.82 -21.40 -3.68
N ALA A 220 3.69 -21.97 -2.48
CA ALA A 220 3.40 -23.39 -2.27
C ALA A 220 2.42 -23.60 -1.12
N LEU A 221 1.43 -24.44 -1.38
CA LEU A 221 0.48 -24.97 -0.39
C LEU A 221 0.78 -26.45 -0.14
N ARG A 222 0.81 -26.87 1.12
CA ARG A 222 1.03 -28.27 1.49
C ARG A 222 0.21 -28.66 2.70
N SER A 223 -0.12 -29.94 2.80
CA SER A 223 -0.87 -30.48 3.94
C SER A 223 -2.24 -29.83 4.13
N MET A 224 -2.90 -29.42 3.05
CA MET A 224 -4.26 -28.89 3.11
C MET A 224 -5.24 -29.99 3.55
N LYS A 225 -6.11 -29.67 4.51
CA LYS A 225 -7.01 -30.64 5.16
C LYS A 225 -8.43 -30.11 5.25
N ASP A 226 -9.37 -31.04 5.22
CA ASP A 226 -10.76 -30.76 5.55
C ASP A 226 -11.02 -30.74 7.07
N ALA A 227 -12.25 -30.46 7.48
CA ALA A 227 -12.65 -30.41 8.88
C ALA A 227 -12.53 -31.76 9.63
N SER A 228 -12.44 -32.88 8.91
CA SER A 228 -12.18 -34.19 9.52
C SER A 228 -10.68 -34.45 9.77
N GLY A 229 -9.81 -33.57 9.26
CA GLY A 229 -8.36 -33.73 9.29
C GLY A 229 -7.82 -34.59 8.13
N THR A 230 -8.67 -34.95 7.16
CA THR A 230 -8.28 -35.71 5.97
C THR A 230 -7.57 -34.79 4.98
N LEU A 231 -6.47 -35.28 4.38
CA LEU A 231 -5.75 -34.55 3.36
C LEU A 231 -6.62 -34.33 2.12
N ILE A 232 -6.71 -33.11 1.65
CA ILE A 232 -7.37 -32.75 0.40
C ILE A 232 -6.41 -33.08 -0.75
N PRO A 233 -6.84 -33.90 -1.73
CA PRO A 233 -5.99 -34.22 -2.87
C PRO A 233 -5.76 -33.01 -3.78
N PRO A 234 -4.57 -32.89 -4.41
CA PRO A 234 -4.31 -31.84 -5.37
C PRO A 234 -5.18 -32.00 -6.62
N GLY A 235 -5.42 -30.89 -7.33
CA GLY A 235 -6.08 -30.91 -8.63
C GLY A 235 -5.29 -31.75 -9.67
N ALA A 236 -5.99 -32.38 -10.60
CA ALA A 236 -5.39 -33.29 -11.57
C ALA A 236 -4.29 -32.67 -12.44
N VAL A 237 -4.46 -31.37 -12.83
CA VAL A 237 -3.47 -30.65 -13.62
C VAL A 237 -2.21 -30.36 -12.79
N PHE A 238 -2.35 -29.94 -11.53
CA PHE A 238 -1.19 -29.74 -10.66
C PHE A 238 -0.49 -31.06 -10.34
N LEU A 239 -1.26 -32.14 -10.12
CA LEU A 239 -0.73 -33.51 -9.95
C LEU A 239 0.18 -33.91 -11.11
N ALA A 240 -0.25 -33.62 -12.36
CA ALA A 240 0.55 -33.90 -13.55
C ALA A 240 1.90 -33.19 -13.57
N TYR A 241 1.95 -31.96 -13.17
CA TYR A 241 3.22 -31.26 -13.02
C TYR A 241 4.05 -31.76 -11.83
N ARG A 242 3.42 -31.94 -10.67
CA ARG A 242 4.09 -32.42 -9.46
C ARG A 242 4.73 -33.77 -9.61
N ASP A 243 4.01 -34.70 -10.20
CA ASP A 243 4.42 -36.12 -10.31
C ASP A 243 5.01 -36.45 -11.68
N ARG A 244 5.28 -35.42 -12.52
CA ARG A 244 5.88 -35.53 -13.86
C ARG A 244 5.12 -36.43 -14.81
N LEU A 245 3.81 -36.37 -14.73
CA LEU A 245 2.98 -37.11 -15.66
C LEU A 245 2.96 -36.41 -17.03
N SER A 246 3.13 -37.18 -18.12
CA SER A 246 3.10 -36.66 -19.49
C SER A 246 1.69 -36.26 -19.92
N SER A 247 1.57 -35.09 -20.58
CA SER A 247 0.34 -34.65 -21.21
C SER A 247 0.68 -33.52 -22.19
N ASP A 248 0.44 -33.74 -23.50
CA ASP A 248 0.80 -32.79 -24.56
C ASP A 248 0.29 -31.38 -24.31
N ALA A 249 -0.89 -31.24 -23.72
CA ALA A 249 -1.50 -29.96 -23.40
C ALA A 249 -0.77 -29.18 -22.29
N LEU A 250 0.07 -29.84 -21.47
CA LEU A 250 0.77 -29.26 -20.34
C LEU A 250 2.25 -28.99 -20.63
N GLU A 251 2.81 -29.50 -21.70
CA GLU A 251 4.26 -29.45 -21.95
C GLU A 251 4.79 -28.04 -22.22
N ALA A 252 3.97 -27.15 -22.79
CA ALA A 252 4.35 -25.78 -23.04
C ALA A 252 4.66 -25.01 -21.74
N ARG A 253 3.93 -25.27 -20.64
CA ARG A 253 4.12 -24.63 -19.33
C ARG A 253 5.10 -25.39 -18.43
N ARG A 254 5.39 -26.67 -18.70
CA ARG A 254 6.23 -27.51 -17.85
C ARG A 254 7.59 -26.90 -17.50
N PRO A 255 8.34 -26.28 -18.42
CA PRO A 255 9.62 -25.65 -18.06
C PRO A 255 9.50 -24.56 -16.99
N ALA A 256 8.42 -23.78 -17.00
CA ALA A 256 8.17 -22.76 -15.97
C ALA A 256 7.85 -23.44 -14.61
N MET A 257 6.98 -24.45 -14.60
CA MET A 257 6.67 -25.19 -13.39
C MET A 257 7.89 -25.91 -12.79
N GLU A 258 8.79 -26.45 -13.61
CA GLU A 258 10.05 -27.07 -13.12
C GLU A 258 10.97 -26.02 -12.48
N LYS A 259 11.04 -24.79 -13.01
CA LYS A 259 11.77 -23.68 -12.36
C LYS A 259 11.16 -23.35 -10.99
N THR A 260 9.84 -23.24 -10.91
CA THR A 260 9.12 -23.01 -9.66
C THR A 260 9.41 -24.11 -8.63
N PHE A 261 9.32 -25.38 -9.02
CA PHE A 261 9.66 -26.50 -8.13
C PHE A 261 11.13 -26.49 -7.70
N SER A 262 12.04 -26.13 -8.62
CA SER A 262 13.48 -26.03 -8.30
C SER A 262 13.76 -24.93 -7.27
N ALA A 263 13.16 -23.74 -7.44
CA ALA A 263 13.29 -22.64 -6.49
C ALA A 263 12.75 -23.01 -5.11
N LEU A 264 11.55 -23.59 -5.07
CA LEU A 264 10.94 -24.08 -3.82
C LEU A 264 11.79 -25.15 -3.15
N ALA A 265 12.31 -26.13 -3.90
CA ALA A 265 13.18 -27.17 -3.34
C ALA A 265 14.48 -26.60 -2.77
N SER A 266 15.09 -25.62 -3.41
CA SER A 266 16.28 -24.92 -2.93
C SER A 266 16.01 -24.17 -1.61
N ALA A 267 14.78 -23.69 -1.41
CA ALA A 267 14.32 -23.06 -0.15
C ALA A 267 13.78 -24.09 0.88
N GLY A 268 14.04 -25.39 0.68
CA GLY A 268 13.62 -26.44 1.61
C GLY A 268 12.15 -26.86 1.50
N VAL A 269 11.50 -26.58 0.36
CA VAL A 269 10.10 -26.96 0.11
C VAL A 269 10.06 -27.97 -1.08
N PRO A 270 10.25 -29.25 -0.81
CA PRO A 270 10.27 -30.27 -1.87
C PRO A 270 8.90 -30.42 -2.51
N ARG A 271 8.89 -30.78 -3.81
CA ARG A 271 7.65 -30.96 -4.60
C ARG A 271 6.70 -32.02 -4.06
N ASN A 272 7.25 -33.05 -3.38
CA ASN A 272 6.46 -34.12 -2.78
C ASN A 272 5.56 -33.56 -1.67
N GLY A 273 4.29 -33.92 -1.69
CA GLY A 273 3.32 -33.45 -0.68
C GLY A 273 2.78 -32.04 -0.90
N LEU A 274 3.14 -31.36 -1.99
CA LEU A 274 2.49 -30.10 -2.36
C LEU A 274 1.05 -30.35 -2.81
N TYR A 275 0.15 -29.51 -2.31
CA TYR A 275 -1.23 -29.42 -2.79
C TYR A 275 -1.33 -28.57 -4.05
N LEU A 276 -0.65 -27.43 -4.06
CA LEU A 276 -0.58 -26.48 -5.18
C LEU A 276 0.74 -25.69 -5.10
N ALA A 277 1.29 -25.33 -6.25
CA ALA A 277 2.34 -24.31 -6.36
C ALA A 277 2.18 -23.54 -7.66
N TRP A 278 2.53 -22.26 -7.63
CA TRP A 278 2.56 -21.36 -8.77
C TRP A 278 3.59 -20.26 -8.56
N ASP A 279 3.76 -19.42 -9.56
CA ASP A 279 4.68 -18.29 -9.52
C ASP A 279 4.06 -17.04 -10.13
N PHE A 280 4.62 -15.88 -9.72
CA PHE A 280 4.25 -14.59 -10.28
C PHE A 280 5.42 -13.59 -10.17
N THR A 281 5.37 -12.52 -10.96
CA THR A 281 6.35 -11.45 -10.96
C THR A 281 5.68 -10.15 -10.54
N VAL A 282 6.29 -9.44 -9.60
CA VAL A 282 5.84 -8.11 -9.15
C VAL A 282 6.25 -7.07 -10.19
N ALA A 283 5.43 -6.08 -10.40
CA ALA A 283 5.69 -4.97 -11.31
C ALA A 283 6.98 -4.22 -10.92
N SER A 284 7.69 -3.69 -11.90
CA SER A 284 8.90 -2.89 -11.66
C SER A 284 8.57 -1.54 -11.01
N GLN A 285 9.53 -0.97 -10.30
CA GLN A 285 9.48 0.41 -9.80
C GLN A 285 9.05 1.39 -10.91
N ARG A 286 9.65 1.25 -12.08
CA ARG A 286 9.32 2.08 -13.23
C ARG A 286 7.84 2.01 -13.59
N ASN A 287 7.29 0.81 -13.67
CA ASN A 287 5.89 0.63 -14.04
C ASN A 287 4.93 1.27 -13.02
N ILE A 288 5.23 1.15 -11.72
CA ILE A 288 4.41 1.69 -10.64
C ILE A 288 4.50 3.21 -10.58
N SER A 289 5.71 3.78 -10.56
CA SER A 289 5.95 5.17 -10.14
C SER A 289 6.29 6.14 -11.27
N GLU A 290 6.71 5.69 -12.47
CA GLU A 290 7.26 6.56 -13.53
C GLU A 290 6.24 7.63 -14.00
N ARG A 291 4.95 7.31 -14.05
CA ARG A 291 3.91 8.29 -14.44
C ARG A 291 3.89 9.47 -13.46
N MET A 292 3.83 9.17 -12.16
CA MET A 292 3.85 10.19 -11.11
C MET A 292 5.16 11.00 -11.11
N LEU A 293 6.30 10.32 -11.19
CA LEU A 293 7.61 10.98 -11.22
C LEU A 293 7.75 11.86 -12.46
N SER A 294 7.24 11.43 -13.60
CA SER A 294 7.26 12.19 -14.86
C SER A 294 6.42 13.46 -14.77
N ILE A 295 5.17 13.39 -14.27
CA ILE A 295 4.33 14.58 -14.16
C ILE A 295 4.90 15.55 -13.13
N ARG A 296 5.42 15.05 -11.98
CA ARG A 296 6.14 15.83 -10.98
C ARG A 296 7.33 16.59 -11.59
N ASP A 297 8.21 15.87 -12.23
CA ASP A 297 9.49 16.42 -12.73
C ASP A 297 9.26 17.44 -13.83
N ARG A 298 8.35 17.18 -14.78
CA ARG A 298 7.98 18.14 -15.83
C ARG A 298 7.35 19.39 -15.26
N ALA A 299 6.41 19.24 -14.32
CA ALA A 299 5.76 20.37 -13.68
C ALA A 299 6.74 21.24 -12.89
N LEU A 300 7.65 20.64 -12.12
CA LEU A 300 8.68 21.35 -11.37
C LEU A 300 9.73 22.01 -12.26
N VAL A 301 10.13 21.38 -13.36
CA VAL A 301 11.02 22.02 -14.36
C VAL A 301 10.35 23.26 -14.98
N SER A 302 9.06 23.18 -15.29
CA SER A 302 8.30 24.32 -15.81
C SER A 302 8.14 25.44 -14.79
N LEU A 303 7.94 25.11 -13.53
CA LEU A 303 7.78 26.08 -12.43
C LEU A 303 9.09 26.76 -12.06
N GLY A 304 10.21 26.01 -12.13
CA GLY A 304 11.51 26.46 -11.61
C GLY A 304 11.51 26.58 -10.07
N ASP A 305 12.35 27.49 -9.55
CA ASP A 305 12.46 27.72 -8.10
C ASP A 305 11.53 28.87 -7.62
N LYS A 306 10.30 28.89 -8.10
CA LYS A 306 9.29 29.90 -7.79
C LYS A 306 8.07 29.24 -7.14
N ALA A 307 7.26 30.04 -6.48
CA ALA A 307 5.91 29.65 -6.13
C ALA A 307 5.02 29.59 -7.37
N PRO A 308 4.02 28.72 -7.42
CA PRO A 308 3.01 28.76 -8.48
C PRO A 308 2.24 30.09 -8.44
N PRO A 309 1.70 30.56 -9.57
CA PRO A 309 0.75 31.67 -9.58
C PRO A 309 -0.41 31.35 -8.64
N PHE A 310 -0.82 32.33 -7.82
CA PHE A 310 -1.92 32.12 -6.87
C PHE A 310 -2.72 33.42 -6.67
N THR A 311 -3.94 33.23 -6.16
CA THR A 311 -4.84 34.34 -5.80
C THR A 311 -5.41 34.07 -4.41
N VAL A 312 -5.28 35.03 -3.50
CA VAL A 312 -6.02 35.03 -2.23
C VAL A 312 -7.42 35.57 -2.50
N THR A 313 -8.42 34.76 -2.27
CA THR A 313 -9.84 35.12 -2.51
C THR A 313 -10.51 35.62 -1.25
N GLU A 314 -10.06 35.18 -0.08
CA GLU A 314 -10.63 35.59 1.20
C GLU A 314 -9.59 35.53 2.33
N VAL A 315 -9.68 36.48 3.27
CA VAL A 315 -8.99 36.44 4.56
C VAL A 315 -10.02 36.67 5.66
N LYS A 316 -10.26 35.65 6.48
CA LYS A 316 -11.11 35.74 7.68
C LYS A 316 -10.24 35.98 8.89
N THR A 317 -10.65 36.90 9.78
CA THR A 317 -9.93 37.22 11.04
C THR A 317 -10.82 36.93 12.24
N GLY A 318 -10.20 36.62 13.38
CA GLY A 318 -10.93 36.32 14.62
C GLY A 318 -11.78 35.04 14.51
N THR A 319 -11.23 33.98 13.94
CA THR A 319 -11.97 32.75 13.60
C THR A 319 -12.37 31.97 14.87
N ASP A 320 -11.46 31.82 15.83
CA ASP A 320 -11.71 31.24 17.17
C ASP A 320 -10.51 31.45 18.10
N ASP A 321 -10.56 30.88 19.33
CA ASP A 321 -9.53 31.04 20.35
C ASP A 321 -8.15 30.45 19.94
N ASN A 322 -8.06 29.58 18.96
CA ASN A 322 -6.81 28.99 18.47
C ASN A 322 -6.33 29.61 17.16
N ILE A 323 -7.24 30.05 16.29
CA ILE A 323 -6.93 30.52 14.93
C ILE A 323 -7.26 32.01 14.81
N ALA A 324 -6.22 32.80 14.66
CA ALA A 324 -6.34 34.26 14.52
C ALA A 324 -6.86 34.69 13.15
N MET A 325 -6.43 33.98 12.09
CA MET A 325 -6.93 34.21 10.72
C MET A 325 -6.88 32.96 9.86
N GLN A 326 -7.72 32.95 8.85
CA GLN A 326 -7.76 31.95 7.78
C GLN A 326 -7.57 32.63 6.44
N ILE A 327 -6.67 32.10 5.62
CA ILE A 327 -6.38 32.58 4.26
C ILE A 327 -6.89 31.53 3.28
N VAL A 328 -7.77 31.93 2.36
CA VAL A 328 -8.36 31.05 1.33
C VAL A 328 -7.99 31.59 -0.04
N GLY A 329 -7.73 30.71 -0.98
CA GLY A 329 -7.38 31.10 -2.34
C GLY A 329 -7.29 29.91 -3.30
N THR A 330 -6.76 30.21 -4.48
CA THR A 330 -6.44 29.23 -5.52
C THR A 330 -5.01 29.38 -6.00
N TYR A 331 -4.47 28.31 -6.58
CA TYR A 331 -3.16 28.32 -7.24
C TYR A 331 -3.18 27.44 -8.48
N THR A 332 -2.38 27.81 -9.47
CA THR A 332 -2.33 27.15 -10.77
C THR A 332 -1.41 25.93 -10.74
N VAL A 333 -1.90 24.81 -11.23
CA VAL A 333 -1.15 23.54 -11.36
C VAL A 333 -1.23 23.03 -12.79
N PRO A 334 -0.16 22.49 -13.38
CA PRO A 334 -0.22 21.80 -14.67
C PRO A 334 -1.22 20.63 -14.63
N ASN A 335 -2.15 20.59 -15.58
CA ASN A 335 -3.13 19.51 -15.72
C ASN A 335 -2.56 18.42 -16.63
N PHE A 336 -2.49 17.17 -16.13
CA PHE A 336 -2.11 15.99 -16.92
C PHE A 336 -3.28 15.04 -17.19
N LEU A 337 -4.48 15.44 -16.79
CA LEU A 337 -5.71 14.70 -17.07
C LEU A 337 -6.36 15.17 -18.37
N THR A 338 -7.26 14.36 -18.90
CA THR A 338 -8.12 14.74 -20.04
C THR A 338 -9.03 15.90 -19.64
N ALA A 339 -9.57 16.60 -20.62
CA ALA A 339 -10.48 17.74 -20.47
C ALA A 339 -9.97 18.76 -19.42
N ASP A 340 -10.82 19.15 -18.48
CA ASP A 340 -10.54 20.09 -17.39
C ASP A 340 -9.96 19.44 -16.12
N GLY A 341 -9.75 18.11 -16.14
CA GLY A 341 -9.26 17.36 -14.99
C GLY A 341 -10.30 17.13 -13.88
N SER A 342 -11.58 17.39 -14.09
CA SER A 342 -12.67 17.10 -13.15
C SER A 342 -12.85 15.59 -12.91
N PRO A 343 -13.62 15.16 -11.87
CA PRO A 343 -13.89 13.74 -11.64
C PRO A 343 -14.40 12.99 -12.86
N GLY A 344 -13.90 11.77 -13.08
CA GLY A 344 -14.18 10.97 -14.27
C GLY A 344 -13.16 11.13 -15.41
N ASN A 345 -12.22 12.07 -15.30
CA ASN A 345 -11.09 12.20 -16.23
C ASN A 345 -9.91 11.31 -15.79
N GLN A 346 -9.13 10.85 -16.77
CA GLN A 346 -7.92 10.03 -16.59
C GLN A 346 -6.73 10.72 -17.25
N PHE A 347 -5.52 10.18 -17.14
CA PHE A 347 -4.34 10.78 -17.77
C PHE A 347 -4.52 10.98 -19.27
N ALA A 348 -4.06 12.13 -19.74
CA ALA A 348 -3.97 12.47 -21.16
C ALA A 348 -2.71 11.86 -21.76
N TYR A 349 -2.86 11.16 -22.89
CA TYR A 349 -1.78 10.58 -23.66
C TYR A 349 -1.81 11.06 -25.12
N ALA A 350 -0.67 10.99 -25.79
CA ALA A 350 -0.61 11.23 -27.24
C ALA A 350 -1.45 10.20 -28.01
N ALA A 351 -2.03 10.58 -29.12
CA ALA A 351 -2.80 9.65 -29.96
C ALA A 351 -1.91 8.47 -30.41
N GLY A 352 -2.41 7.23 -30.23
CA GLY A 352 -1.67 6.02 -30.53
C GLY A 352 -0.52 5.71 -29.58
N ALA A 353 -0.57 6.24 -28.37
CA ALA A 353 0.45 6.02 -27.34
C ALA A 353 0.69 4.52 -27.03
N ALA A 354 1.96 4.14 -26.89
CA ALA A 354 2.35 2.79 -26.47
C ALA A 354 1.92 2.51 -25.01
N PRO A 355 1.85 1.24 -24.58
CA PRO A 355 1.52 0.89 -23.19
C PRO A 355 2.39 1.59 -22.13
N ASP A 356 3.66 1.86 -22.45
CA ASP A 356 4.62 2.52 -21.55
C ASP A 356 4.65 4.06 -21.73
N ALA A 357 3.73 4.64 -22.50
CA ALA A 357 3.69 6.07 -22.70
C ALA A 357 3.43 6.81 -21.38
N LEU A 358 4.08 7.97 -21.26
CA LEU A 358 3.93 8.85 -20.10
C LEU A 358 2.83 9.89 -20.36
N PRO A 359 2.11 10.35 -19.31
CA PRO A 359 1.09 11.37 -19.44
C PRO A 359 1.64 12.66 -20.05
N ILE A 360 0.84 13.36 -20.83
CA ILE A 360 1.18 14.67 -21.40
C ILE A 360 0.41 15.78 -20.70
N GLN A 361 1.00 16.96 -20.60
CA GLN A 361 0.30 18.13 -20.06
C GLN A 361 -0.83 18.56 -21.02
N ASN A 362 -2.01 18.78 -20.44
CA ASN A 362 -3.23 19.24 -21.10
C ASN A 362 -3.71 20.55 -20.45
N GLY A 363 -2.95 21.63 -20.63
CA GLY A 363 -3.25 22.93 -20.00
C GLY A 363 -2.90 22.99 -18.50
N ASN A 364 -3.65 23.79 -17.77
CA ASN A 364 -3.52 24.00 -16.32
C ASN A 364 -4.89 23.86 -15.66
N LEU A 365 -4.88 23.62 -14.35
CA LEU A 365 -6.07 23.65 -13.49
C LEU A 365 -5.82 24.60 -12.30
N GLU A 366 -6.91 25.06 -11.68
CA GLU A 366 -6.85 25.84 -10.44
C GLU A 366 -7.20 24.93 -9.26
N ALA A 367 -6.24 24.79 -8.33
CA ALA A 367 -6.44 24.07 -7.08
C ALA A 367 -6.75 25.07 -5.95
N GLY A 368 -7.77 24.77 -5.15
CA GLY A 368 -8.11 25.58 -3.98
C GLY A 368 -7.18 25.28 -2.81
N PHE A 369 -6.81 26.30 -2.03
CA PHE A 369 -6.09 26.12 -0.77
C PHE A 369 -6.76 26.88 0.38
N MET A 370 -6.51 26.40 1.59
CA MET A 370 -6.88 27.07 2.84
C MET A 370 -5.71 26.96 3.81
N CYS A 371 -5.36 28.09 4.47
CA CYS A 371 -4.34 28.14 5.51
C CYS A 371 -4.91 28.70 6.80
N ASN A 372 -4.68 28.03 7.92
CA ASN A 372 -5.00 28.51 9.27
C ASN A 372 -3.74 29.06 9.93
N VAL A 373 -3.80 30.32 10.32
CA VAL A 373 -2.72 31.02 11.06
C VAL A 373 -3.12 31.09 12.53
N SER A 374 -2.32 30.48 13.41
CA SER A 374 -2.65 30.38 14.82
C SER A 374 -2.56 31.70 15.55
N VAL A 375 -3.25 31.81 16.70
CA VAL A 375 -3.13 32.94 17.62
C VAL A 375 -1.68 33.09 18.11
N ALA A 376 -1.01 31.95 18.40
CA ALA A 376 0.40 31.94 18.78
C ALA A 376 1.31 32.56 17.69
N THR A 377 1.03 32.33 16.42
CA THR A 377 1.78 32.90 15.28
C THR A 377 1.68 34.42 15.22
N VAL A 378 0.47 34.97 15.43
CA VAL A 378 0.24 36.42 15.37
C VAL A 378 0.79 37.12 16.61
N ALA A 379 0.61 36.53 17.78
CA ALA A 379 1.08 37.09 19.06
C ALA A 379 2.59 36.94 19.27
N GLY A 380 3.20 35.89 18.72
CA GLY A 380 4.61 35.56 18.88
C GLY A 380 5.57 36.42 18.06
N THR A 381 6.88 36.26 18.30
CA THR A 381 7.97 36.91 17.54
C THR A 381 8.73 35.90 16.65
N THR A 382 8.72 34.65 17.00
CA THR A 382 9.32 33.55 16.22
C THR A 382 8.48 33.27 14.99
N PRO A 383 9.07 33.08 13.79
CA PRO A 383 8.33 32.59 12.63
C PRO A 383 7.66 31.23 12.92
N ALA A 384 6.46 31.07 12.43
CA ALA A 384 5.70 29.82 12.59
C ALA A 384 6.23 28.71 11.68
N HIS A 385 6.16 27.47 12.16
CA HIS A 385 6.39 26.28 11.34
C HIS A 385 5.33 26.17 10.26
N LEU A 386 5.73 25.73 9.08
CA LEU A 386 4.82 25.41 7.98
C LEU A 386 4.54 23.91 7.94
N VAL A 387 3.28 23.55 8.05
CA VAL A 387 2.84 22.17 7.95
C VAL A 387 1.76 22.05 6.87
N GLU A 388 2.04 21.23 5.87
CA GLU A 388 1.05 20.86 4.88
C GLU A 388 0.11 19.81 5.47
N TYR A 389 -1.20 19.99 5.23
CA TYR A 389 -2.22 19.14 5.81
C TYR A 389 -3.11 18.50 4.74
N GLY A 390 -3.12 17.20 4.66
CA GLY A 390 -4.03 16.47 3.78
C GLY A 390 -5.30 16.01 4.50
N HIS A 391 -6.43 15.96 3.86
CA HIS A 391 -7.73 15.61 4.45
C HIS A 391 -8.06 14.12 4.36
N GLY A 392 -9.12 13.71 5.05
CA GLY A 392 -9.57 12.35 5.14
C GLY A 392 -10.36 11.81 3.95
N LEU A 393 -10.83 10.57 4.12
CA LEU A 393 -11.55 9.84 3.09
C LEU A 393 -12.69 10.70 2.52
N LEU A 394 -12.56 11.03 1.23
CA LEU A 394 -13.53 11.82 0.49
C LEU A 394 -13.93 13.12 1.21
N GLY A 395 -12.96 13.74 1.91
CA GLY A 395 -13.10 15.01 2.60
C GLY A 395 -12.64 16.21 1.78
N SER A 396 -12.30 17.31 2.46
CA SER A 396 -11.80 18.54 1.86
C SER A 396 -10.76 19.24 2.73
N ASN A 397 -10.13 20.28 2.20
CA ASN A 397 -9.19 21.13 2.94
C ASN A 397 -9.81 21.85 4.14
N ASP A 398 -11.15 21.88 4.27
CA ASP A 398 -11.84 22.36 5.46
C ASP A 398 -11.46 21.62 6.74
N GLU A 399 -10.85 20.44 6.62
CA GLU A 399 -10.46 19.64 7.76
C GLU A 399 -9.37 20.28 8.64
N ILE A 400 -8.61 21.24 8.12
CA ILE A 400 -7.71 22.03 8.97
C ILE A 400 -8.47 22.80 10.07
N ASN A 401 -9.79 22.92 9.96
CA ASN A 401 -10.68 23.51 10.98
C ASN A 401 -11.11 22.50 12.07
N ALA A 402 -10.66 21.24 12.03
CA ALA A 402 -10.93 20.28 13.09
C ALA A 402 -10.26 20.72 14.41
N GLY A 403 -10.94 20.49 15.54
CA GLY A 403 -10.49 20.98 16.85
C GLY A 403 -9.06 20.53 17.22
N ASN A 404 -8.69 19.29 16.92
CA ASN A 404 -7.33 18.77 17.15
C ASN A 404 -6.26 19.51 16.31
N VAL A 405 -6.57 19.87 15.06
CA VAL A 405 -5.63 20.58 14.17
C VAL A 405 -5.45 22.02 14.64
N ARG A 406 -6.55 22.71 14.99
CA ARG A 406 -6.52 24.06 15.54
C ARG A 406 -5.78 24.14 16.87
N SER A 407 -6.00 23.14 17.76
CA SER A 407 -5.24 23.05 19.02
C SER A 407 -3.77 22.85 18.76
N PHE A 408 -3.38 21.94 17.88
CA PHE A 408 -1.98 21.69 17.52
C PHE A 408 -1.34 22.93 16.89
N ALA A 409 -2.05 23.65 16.01
CA ALA A 409 -1.59 24.90 15.42
C ALA A 409 -1.20 25.93 16.47
N ASN A 410 -2.05 26.12 17.49
CA ASN A 410 -1.84 27.13 18.53
C ASN A 410 -0.84 26.66 19.58
N GLU A 411 -0.88 25.39 20.00
CA GLU A 411 0.05 24.81 20.99
C GLU A 411 1.51 24.85 20.51
N SER A 412 1.75 24.79 19.18
CA SER A 412 3.08 24.60 18.60
C SER A 412 3.50 25.68 17.60
N ASN A 413 2.80 26.82 17.54
CA ASN A 413 3.08 27.92 16.61
C ASN A 413 3.19 27.45 15.15
N VAL A 414 2.13 26.89 14.62
CA VAL A 414 2.06 26.31 13.27
C VAL A 414 1.09 27.07 12.39
N VAL A 415 1.45 27.24 11.13
CA VAL A 415 0.52 27.54 10.03
C VAL A 415 0.25 26.26 9.25
N PHE A 416 -0.98 25.73 9.37
CA PHE A 416 -1.45 24.62 8.56
C PHE A 416 -2.06 25.10 7.26
N CYS A 417 -1.60 24.55 6.13
CA CYS A 417 -2.24 24.75 4.83
C CYS A 417 -2.69 23.40 4.25
N GLY A 418 -3.84 23.36 3.60
CA GLY A 418 -4.37 22.17 2.93
C GLY A 418 -4.99 22.48 1.58
N THR A 419 -5.01 21.46 0.72
CA THR A 419 -5.72 21.43 -0.56
C THR A 419 -6.47 20.09 -0.69
N LYS A 420 -7.37 19.94 -1.66
CA LYS A 420 -8.12 18.70 -1.87
C LYS A 420 -7.24 17.61 -2.50
N TRP A 421 -7.37 16.38 -2.02
CA TRP A 421 -6.88 15.18 -2.70
C TRP A 421 -7.75 14.91 -3.93
N ALA A 422 -7.42 15.49 -5.08
CA ALA A 422 -8.12 15.14 -6.32
C ALA A 422 -8.03 13.63 -6.55
N GLY A 423 -9.16 12.99 -6.89
CA GLY A 423 -9.29 11.53 -7.00
C GLY A 423 -9.96 10.87 -5.79
N MET A 424 -9.81 11.42 -4.59
CA MET A 424 -10.50 10.94 -3.37
C MET A 424 -10.85 12.10 -2.42
N SER A 425 -11.37 13.19 -2.96
CA SER A 425 -11.99 14.29 -2.23
C SER A 425 -13.52 14.20 -2.27
N GLU A 426 -14.21 15.13 -1.59
CA GLU A 426 -15.67 15.23 -1.64
C GLU A 426 -16.21 15.40 -3.06
N ASP A 427 -15.42 15.98 -3.98
CA ASP A 427 -15.79 16.13 -5.38
C ASP A 427 -15.81 14.79 -6.12
N ASP A 428 -15.09 13.78 -5.63
CA ASP A 428 -14.88 12.49 -6.28
C ASP A 428 -15.86 11.39 -5.82
N VAL A 429 -16.72 11.65 -4.82
CA VAL A 429 -17.64 10.66 -4.23
C VAL A 429 -18.51 9.98 -5.31
N ALA A 430 -19.07 10.76 -6.24
CA ALA A 430 -19.93 10.22 -7.29
C ALA A 430 -19.13 9.35 -8.29
N ASN A 431 -17.89 9.75 -8.64
CA ASN A 431 -17.02 8.97 -9.52
C ASN A 431 -16.58 7.67 -8.85
N ALA A 432 -16.18 7.71 -7.59
CA ALA A 432 -15.79 6.52 -6.81
C ALA A 432 -16.95 5.49 -6.75
N ALA A 433 -18.15 5.93 -6.41
CA ALA A 433 -19.34 5.08 -6.36
C ALA A 433 -19.69 4.48 -7.73
N THR A 434 -19.65 5.31 -8.80
CA THR A 434 -19.94 4.87 -10.17
C THR A 434 -18.92 3.85 -10.65
N THR A 435 -17.65 4.05 -10.32
CA THR A 435 -16.55 3.15 -10.67
C THR A 435 -16.71 1.78 -10.04
N LEU A 436 -17.20 1.68 -8.80
CA LEU A 436 -17.52 0.40 -8.17
C LEU A 436 -18.67 -0.35 -8.84
N GLY A 437 -19.54 0.36 -9.57
CA GLY A 437 -20.57 -0.25 -10.44
C GLY A 437 -20.03 -0.73 -11.80
N ASN A 438 -18.91 -0.18 -12.25
CA ASN A 438 -18.20 -0.55 -13.47
C ASN A 438 -16.69 -0.36 -13.31
N ILE A 439 -16.00 -1.40 -12.87
CA ILE A 439 -14.57 -1.39 -12.54
C ILE A 439 -13.67 -0.98 -13.72
N GLY A 440 -14.12 -1.18 -14.97
CA GLY A 440 -13.40 -0.68 -16.15
C GLY A 440 -13.10 0.83 -16.14
N ASN A 441 -13.83 1.60 -15.33
CA ASN A 441 -13.62 3.06 -15.17
C ASN A 441 -12.60 3.40 -14.06
N PHE A 442 -12.01 2.42 -13.34
CA PHE A 442 -11.12 2.68 -12.21
C PHE A 442 -9.87 3.52 -12.55
N PRO A 443 -9.34 3.52 -13.79
CA PRO A 443 -8.29 4.46 -14.18
C PRO A 443 -8.61 5.93 -13.87
N THR A 444 -9.90 6.34 -13.93
CA THR A 444 -10.33 7.71 -13.61
C THR A 444 -10.12 8.08 -12.13
N VAL A 445 -9.99 7.09 -11.24
CA VAL A 445 -9.62 7.28 -9.82
C VAL A 445 -8.10 7.28 -9.68
N ALA A 446 -7.42 6.22 -10.16
CA ALA A 446 -5.99 6.03 -9.97
C ALA A 446 -5.12 7.13 -10.61
N ASP A 447 -5.49 7.61 -11.81
CA ASP A 447 -4.77 8.67 -12.50
C ASP A 447 -5.01 10.04 -11.85
N ARG A 448 -6.27 10.29 -11.42
CA ARG A 448 -6.63 11.54 -10.76
C ARG A 448 -6.00 11.65 -9.35
N LEU A 449 -5.75 10.53 -8.65
CA LEU A 449 -4.99 10.52 -7.40
C LEU A 449 -3.56 11.03 -7.60
N GLN A 450 -2.90 10.63 -8.68
CA GLN A 450 -1.56 11.11 -9.00
C GLN A 450 -1.55 12.62 -9.31
N GLN A 451 -2.58 13.15 -9.98
CA GLN A 451 -2.77 14.59 -10.14
C GLN A 451 -3.00 15.27 -8.78
N GLY A 452 -3.76 14.65 -7.87
CA GLY A 452 -3.96 15.14 -6.50
C GLY A 452 -2.66 15.28 -5.73
N VAL A 453 -1.74 14.32 -5.87
CA VAL A 453 -0.39 14.40 -5.30
C VAL A 453 0.44 15.53 -5.91
N LEU A 454 0.32 15.75 -7.23
CA LEU A 454 0.96 16.90 -7.88
C LEU A 454 0.41 18.23 -7.34
N ASN A 455 -0.89 18.33 -7.08
CA ASN A 455 -1.50 19.52 -6.48
C ASN A 455 -0.91 19.79 -5.09
N GLN A 456 -0.73 18.76 -4.25
CA GLN A 456 -0.08 18.90 -2.93
C GLN A 456 1.38 19.39 -3.08
N ILE A 457 2.17 18.82 -3.97
CA ILE A 457 3.55 19.29 -4.22
C ILE A 457 3.57 20.79 -4.58
N PHE A 458 2.60 21.25 -5.36
CA PHE A 458 2.48 22.66 -5.72
C PHE A 458 2.01 23.54 -4.55
N LEU A 459 1.18 23.02 -3.64
CA LEU A 459 0.88 23.70 -2.36
C LEU A 459 2.16 23.89 -1.53
N GLY A 460 2.97 22.85 -1.39
CA GLY A 460 4.26 22.95 -0.69
C GLY A 460 5.17 24.03 -1.31
N ARG A 461 5.20 24.13 -2.64
CA ARG A 461 5.91 25.20 -3.35
C ARG A 461 5.30 26.58 -3.10
N LEU A 462 3.98 26.71 -3.05
CA LEU A 462 3.30 27.95 -2.66
C LEU A 462 3.68 28.39 -1.25
N MET A 463 3.81 27.44 -0.32
CA MET A 463 4.15 27.73 1.07
C MET A 463 5.60 28.18 1.26
N THR A 464 6.54 27.57 0.54
CA THR A 464 7.98 27.68 0.82
C THR A 464 8.75 28.58 -0.16
N ARG A 465 8.29 28.77 -1.39
CA ARG A 465 9.09 29.44 -2.41
C ARG A 465 8.88 30.96 -2.46
N ALA A 466 9.91 31.64 -2.95
CA ALA A 466 9.85 33.08 -3.16
C ALA A 466 8.68 33.44 -4.10
N GLY A 467 7.92 34.48 -3.74
CA GLY A 467 6.71 34.88 -4.44
C GLY A 467 5.44 34.15 -4.01
N GLY A 468 5.53 33.21 -3.04
CA GLY A 468 4.40 32.47 -2.47
C GLY A 468 3.78 33.15 -1.25
N LEU A 469 3.33 32.33 -0.26
CA LEU A 469 2.59 32.83 0.91
C LEU A 469 3.30 33.91 1.70
N SER A 470 4.62 33.94 1.75
CA SER A 470 5.40 35.01 2.40
C SER A 470 5.17 36.41 1.81
N THR A 471 4.56 36.49 0.62
CA THR A 471 4.19 37.79 -0.01
C THR A 471 2.84 38.33 0.46
N VAL A 472 2.01 37.51 1.07
CA VAL A 472 0.68 37.89 1.57
C VAL A 472 0.84 38.90 2.69
N PRO A 473 0.24 40.11 2.57
CA PRO A 473 0.44 41.19 3.55
C PRO A 473 0.09 40.81 4.97
N GLN A 474 -0.93 39.99 5.16
CA GLN A 474 -1.42 39.52 6.46
C GLN A 474 -0.45 38.56 7.16
N LEU A 475 0.51 37.96 6.43
CA LEU A 475 1.59 37.13 6.98
C LEU A 475 2.87 37.93 7.28
N LYS A 476 2.79 39.27 7.29
CA LYS A 476 3.89 40.16 7.66
C LYS A 476 3.61 40.86 8.98
N ARG A 477 4.61 40.92 9.83
CA ARG A 477 4.60 41.72 11.07
C ARG A 477 4.66 43.21 10.76
N ALA A 478 4.32 44.03 11.72
CA ALA A 478 4.38 45.50 11.57
C ALA A 478 5.77 46.04 11.17
N ASN A 479 6.83 45.33 11.52
CA ASN A 479 8.22 45.66 11.14
C ASN A 479 8.61 45.10 9.74
N GLY A 480 7.68 44.49 9.01
CA GLY A 480 7.89 43.92 7.67
C GLY A 480 8.48 42.51 7.63
N THR A 481 8.84 41.92 8.79
CA THR A 481 9.35 40.53 8.82
C THR A 481 8.23 39.52 8.61
N SER A 482 8.56 38.33 8.04
CA SER A 482 7.62 37.24 7.84
C SER A 482 7.13 36.65 9.16
N MET A 483 5.86 36.28 9.25
CA MET A 483 5.31 35.49 10.36
C MET A 483 5.58 33.98 10.19
N ILE A 484 6.00 33.52 9.01
CA ILE A 484 6.20 32.11 8.69
C ILE A 484 7.67 31.84 8.35
N ASP A 485 8.14 30.65 8.71
CA ASP A 485 9.43 30.11 8.29
C ASP A 485 9.25 29.37 6.95
N THR A 486 9.81 29.89 5.88
CA THR A 486 9.71 29.28 4.54
C THR A 486 10.87 28.33 4.22
N ALA A 487 11.82 28.15 5.14
CA ALA A 487 12.98 27.28 4.94
C ALA A 487 12.63 25.79 5.11
N HIS A 488 11.62 25.49 5.94
CA HIS A 488 11.22 24.13 6.30
C HIS A 488 9.75 23.87 5.99
N LEU A 489 9.45 22.69 5.53
CA LEU A 489 8.10 22.21 5.31
C LEU A 489 7.96 20.80 5.89
N ASP A 490 7.05 20.69 6.84
CA ASP A 490 6.67 19.41 7.42
C ASP A 490 5.23 19.06 7.01
N TYR A 491 4.82 17.87 7.39
CA TYR A 491 3.48 17.43 7.09
C TYR A 491 2.83 16.69 8.25
N ASP A 492 1.50 16.83 8.42
CA ASP A 492 0.70 16.08 9.39
C ASP A 492 -0.57 15.53 8.76
N GLY A 493 -1.00 14.35 9.23
CA GLY A 493 -2.26 13.80 8.84
C GLY A 493 -2.69 12.44 9.40
N ASN A 494 -3.95 12.00 9.11
CA ASN A 494 -4.50 10.74 9.64
C ASN A 494 -5.49 10.04 8.68
N SER A 495 -5.61 8.69 8.65
CA SER A 495 -6.55 7.90 7.84
C SER A 495 -6.19 7.87 6.34
N GLN A 496 -7.13 8.10 5.41
CA GLN A 496 -6.78 8.21 3.97
C GLN A 496 -5.58 9.10 3.77
N GLY A 497 -5.55 10.13 4.52
CA GLY A 497 -4.43 10.95 4.43
C GLY A 497 -3.15 10.32 4.98
N GLY A 498 -3.13 9.41 5.93
CA GLY A 498 -1.98 8.57 6.27
C GLY A 498 -1.53 7.72 5.09
N ILE A 499 -2.47 7.26 4.32
CA ILE A 499 -2.27 6.43 3.13
C ILE A 499 -1.69 7.26 1.98
N MET A 500 -2.39 8.31 1.58
CA MET A 500 -1.99 9.17 0.44
C MET A 500 -0.71 9.94 0.69
N GLY A 501 -0.51 10.30 1.90
CA GLY A 501 0.68 11.02 2.21
C GLY A 501 1.93 10.17 2.28
N THR A 502 1.85 8.88 2.51
CA THR A 502 2.98 7.99 2.28
C THR A 502 3.48 8.16 0.84
N MET A 503 2.58 8.25 -0.14
CA MET A 503 2.93 8.52 -1.54
C MET A 503 3.48 9.94 -1.73
N LEU A 504 2.73 10.98 -1.30
CA LEU A 504 3.17 12.37 -1.44
C LEU A 504 4.57 12.55 -0.89
N ALA A 505 4.91 11.89 0.19
CA ALA A 505 6.22 11.88 0.79
C ALA A 505 7.29 11.22 -0.01
N ALA A 506 7.04 10.04 -0.50
CA ALA A 506 8.00 9.37 -1.33
C ALA A 506 8.37 10.20 -2.58
N VAL A 507 7.53 11.16 -2.98
CA VAL A 507 7.74 11.94 -4.21
C VAL A 507 7.95 13.44 -4.03
N SER A 508 7.64 14.02 -2.86
CA SER A 508 7.81 15.47 -2.64
C SER A 508 9.26 15.86 -2.39
N PRO A 509 9.81 16.83 -3.12
CA PRO A 509 11.16 17.32 -2.88
C PRO A 509 11.27 18.31 -1.71
N ASP A 510 10.17 18.78 -1.16
CA ASP A 510 10.16 19.92 -0.22
C ASP A 510 9.84 19.53 1.24
N ILE A 511 9.07 18.45 1.45
CA ILE A 511 8.72 18.00 2.80
C ILE A 511 9.90 17.30 3.46
N GLU A 512 10.15 17.60 4.73
CA GLU A 512 11.27 17.04 5.49
C GLU A 512 10.84 15.93 6.43
N ARG A 513 9.82 16.15 7.26
CA ARG A 513 9.29 15.20 8.24
C ARG A 513 7.79 15.05 8.13
N ALA A 514 7.30 13.91 8.61
CA ALA A 514 5.89 13.62 8.50
C ALA A 514 5.34 12.80 9.65
N THR A 515 4.20 13.19 10.16
CA THR A 515 3.42 12.39 11.11
C THR A 515 2.20 11.78 10.41
N LEU A 516 2.05 10.47 10.57
CA LEU A 516 1.08 9.63 9.86
C LEU A 516 0.14 8.98 10.88
N GLY A 517 -0.95 9.68 11.19
CA GLY A 517 -1.90 9.20 12.18
C GLY A 517 -2.89 8.20 11.58
N VAL A 518 -3.17 7.11 12.29
CA VAL A 518 -4.11 6.05 11.91
C VAL A 518 -4.00 5.68 10.43
N THR A 519 -2.76 5.51 9.99
CA THR A 519 -2.36 5.25 8.61
C THR A 519 -2.37 3.76 8.28
N GLY A 520 -2.26 3.44 7.01
CA GLY A 520 -2.10 2.10 6.47
C GLY A 520 -1.72 2.14 5.00
N ILE A 521 -1.57 0.97 4.43
CA ILE A 521 -1.39 0.77 2.98
C ILE A 521 -2.23 -0.39 2.53
N ASN A 522 -2.34 -0.58 1.19
CA ASN A 522 -2.92 -1.79 0.62
C ASN A 522 -4.44 -1.85 0.81
N TYR A 523 -5.15 -1.23 -0.13
CA TYR A 523 -6.62 -1.20 -0.11
C TYR A 523 -7.26 -2.58 -0.25
N SER A 524 -6.62 -3.55 -0.94
CA SER A 524 -7.15 -4.93 -1.05
C SER A 524 -7.24 -5.63 0.32
N LEU A 525 -6.29 -5.36 1.24
CA LEU A 525 -6.36 -5.80 2.63
C LEU A 525 -7.34 -4.97 3.46
N LEU A 526 -7.35 -3.64 3.22
CA LEU A 526 -8.04 -2.67 4.06
C LEU A 526 -9.57 -2.71 3.86
N LEU A 527 -10.04 -2.69 2.60
CA LEU A 527 -11.46 -2.53 2.29
C LEU A 527 -12.37 -3.57 2.94
N PRO A 528 -12.07 -4.89 2.92
CA PRO A 528 -12.91 -5.89 3.59
C PRO A 528 -13.02 -5.68 5.10
N ARG A 529 -12.04 -5.01 5.73
CA ARG A 529 -11.93 -4.81 7.18
C ARG A 529 -12.43 -3.45 7.65
N SER A 530 -12.64 -2.49 6.73
CA SER A 530 -13.00 -1.10 7.04
C SER A 530 -14.51 -0.88 7.07
N VAL A 531 -15.01 -0.25 8.14
CA VAL A 531 -16.41 0.18 8.21
C VAL A 531 -16.74 1.29 7.20
N ASP A 532 -15.74 2.04 6.76
CA ASP A 532 -15.91 3.08 5.74
C ASP A 532 -16.28 2.49 4.36
N PHE A 533 -15.94 1.22 4.12
CA PHE A 533 -16.30 0.56 2.88
C PHE A 533 -17.75 0.11 2.83
N THR A 534 -18.48 0.11 3.94
CA THR A 534 -19.87 -0.43 4.04
C THR A 534 -20.80 0.17 3.00
N GLU A 535 -20.79 1.49 2.82
CA GLU A 535 -21.66 2.18 1.84
C GLU A 535 -21.23 1.89 0.40
N TYR A 536 -19.94 1.77 0.15
CA TYR A 536 -19.37 1.42 -1.15
C TYR A 536 -19.58 -0.06 -1.48
N GLU A 537 -19.49 -0.95 -0.50
CA GLU A 537 -19.84 -2.36 -0.65
C GLU A 537 -21.31 -2.56 -1.04
N ALA A 538 -22.20 -1.68 -0.58
CA ALA A 538 -23.60 -1.68 -0.97
C ALA A 538 -23.84 -1.37 -2.48
N VAL A 539 -22.87 -0.75 -3.14
CA VAL A 539 -22.85 -0.58 -4.61
C VAL A 539 -22.10 -1.73 -5.29
N PHE A 540 -20.93 -2.09 -4.76
CA PHE A 540 -20.03 -3.07 -5.35
C PHE A 540 -20.61 -4.50 -5.34
N LYS A 541 -21.12 -4.96 -4.20
CA LYS A 541 -21.65 -6.32 -4.03
C LYS A 541 -22.84 -6.64 -4.95
N PRO A 542 -23.84 -5.78 -5.12
CA PRO A 542 -24.89 -6.00 -6.12
C PRO A 542 -24.42 -5.87 -7.57
N ALA A 543 -23.39 -5.08 -7.84
CA ALA A 543 -22.84 -4.94 -9.18
C ALA A 543 -22.09 -6.22 -9.63
N TYR A 544 -21.36 -6.84 -8.72
CA TYR A 544 -20.59 -8.07 -8.93
C TYR A 544 -21.05 -9.15 -7.93
N PRO A 545 -22.13 -9.88 -8.24
CA PRO A 545 -22.78 -10.79 -7.28
C PRO A 545 -22.00 -12.06 -6.98
N ASN A 546 -21.04 -12.47 -7.81
CA ASN A 546 -20.20 -13.65 -7.58
C ASN A 546 -19.12 -13.34 -6.52
N ASP A 547 -19.05 -14.15 -5.46
CA ASP A 547 -18.10 -13.95 -4.35
C ASP A 547 -16.64 -14.12 -4.81
N LEU A 548 -16.35 -15.10 -5.65
CA LEU A 548 -15.00 -15.36 -6.17
C LEU A 548 -14.51 -14.18 -7.02
N ASP A 549 -15.38 -13.66 -7.88
CA ASP A 549 -15.05 -12.54 -8.76
C ASP A 549 -14.74 -11.28 -7.95
N ARG A 550 -15.49 -11.02 -6.86
CA ARG A 550 -15.25 -9.82 -6.04
C ARG A 550 -13.86 -9.78 -5.41
N MET A 551 -13.35 -10.92 -4.92
CA MET A 551 -11.99 -10.97 -4.36
C MET A 551 -10.93 -10.71 -5.43
N VAL A 552 -11.08 -11.31 -6.61
CA VAL A 552 -10.19 -11.04 -7.76
C VAL A 552 -10.26 -9.56 -8.18
N ILE A 553 -11.46 -8.97 -8.19
CA ILE A 553 -11.64 -7.56 -8.53
C ILE A 553 -10.96 -6.64 -7.51
N LEU A 554 -10.96 -6.95 -6.21
CA LEU A 554 -10.22 -6.17 -5.22
C LEU A 554 -8.71 -6.16 -5.50
N ASP A 555 -8.14 -7.28 -5.92
CA ASP A 555 -6.74 -7.33 -6.32
C ASP A 555 -6.46 -6.63 -7.66
N LEU A 556 -7.39 -6.69 -8.60
CA LEU A 556 -7.31 -5.87 -9.82
C LEU A 556 -7.33 -4.38 -9.48
N LEU A 557 -8.20 -3.93 -8.57
CA LEU A 557 -8.21 -2.56 -8.09
C LEU A 557 -6.85 -2.19 -7.48
N GLN A 558 -6.25 -3.08 -6.67
CA GLN A 558 -4.95 -2.83 -6.05
C GLN A 558 -3.85 -2.60 -7.09
N MET A 559 -3.81 -3.34 -8.19
CA MET A 559 -2.83 -3.16 -9.27
C MET A 559 -2.82 -1.74 -9.87
N LEU A 560 -3.96 -1.06 -9.88
CA LEU A 560 -4.04 0.33 -10.33
C LEU A 560 -3.91 1.31 -9.15
N TRP A 561 -4.38 0.96 -7.98
CA TRP A 561 -4.21 1.80 -6.79
C TRP A 561 -2.76 1.97 -6.37
N ASP A 562 -1.89 0.99 -6.58
CA ASP A 562 -0.45 1.10 -6.33
C ASP A 562 0.16 2.36 -6.95
N ARG A 563 -0.38 2.81 -8.10
CA ARG A 563 0.07 4.03 -8.77
C ARG A 563 -0.35 5.31 -8.04
N GLY A 564 -1.34 5.25 -7.16
CA GLY A 564 -1.97 6.40 -6.52
C GLY A 564 -2.15 6.29 -5.01
N GLU A 565 -1.50 5.32 -4.33
CA GLU A 565 -1.55 5.19 -2.87
C GLU A 565 -0.19 4.82 -2.27
N GLY A 566 -0.08 4.86 -0.95
CA GLY A 566 1.17 4.64 -0.23
C GLY A 566 1.85 3.30 -0.48
N GLY A 567 1.08 2.24 -0.73
CA GLY A 567 1.61 0.89 -0.91
C GLY A 567 2.57 0.76 -2.08
N GLY A 568 2.31 1.44 -3.19
CA GLY A 568 3.19 1.44 -4.36
C GLY A 568 4.46 2.30 -4.23
N TYR A 569 4.63 3.03 -3.11
CA TYR A 569 5.73 3.97 -2.92
C TYR A 569 6.51 3.76 -1.63
N VAL A 570 5.97 2.97 -0.71
CA VAL A 570 6.50 2.83 0.65
C VAL A 570 7.92 2.29 0.69
N GLN A 571 8.33 1.46 -0.26
CA GLN A 571 9.69 0.92 -0.36
C GLN A 571 10.75 2.02 -0.57
N HIS A 572 10.34 3.15 -1.17
CA HIS A 572 11.20 4.30 -1.49
C HIS A 572 11.13 5.43 -0.45
N LEU A 573 10.56 5.13 0.71
CA LEU A 573 10.32 6.13 1.75
C LEU A 573 11.57 6.43 2.60
N ILE A 574 12.39 5.44 2.90
CA ILE A 574 13.55 5.56 3.79
C ILE A 574 14.84 5.04 3.14
N ALA A 575 14.83 3.84 2.58
CA ALA A 575 16.05 3.14 2.19
C ALA A 575 16.51 3.39 0.75
N ASP A 576 15.60 3.60 -0.19
CA ASP A 576 15.90 3.75 -1.62
C ASP A 576 15.05 4.87 -2.23
N PRO A 577 15.38 6.14 -1.96
CA PRO A 577 14.54 7.26 -2.34
C PRO A 577 14.58 7.55 -3.84
N TYR A 578 13.47 8.01 -4.37
CA TYR A 578 13.40 8.50 -5.73
C TYR A 578 14.35 9.67 -5.97
N ALA A 579 14.85 9.77 -7.18
CA ALA A 579 15.72 10.86 -7.59
C ALA A 579 15.09 12.24 -7.30
N LYS A 580 15.89 13.21 -6.85
CA LYS A 580 15.50 14.58 -6.49
C LYS A 580 14.57 14.67 -5.26
N THR A 581 14.47 13.65 -4.49
CA THR A 581 13.70 13.63 -3.25
C THR A 581 14.63 13.61 -2.04
N PRO A 582 14.58 14.58 -1.11
CA PRO A 582 15.49 14.63 0.02
C PRO A 582 15.18 13.59 1.09
N ALA A 583 16.09 13.47 2.01
CA ALA A 583 15.98 12.64 3.20
C ALA A 583 14.84 13.06 4.14
N LYS A 584 14.15 12.12 4.73
CA LYS A 584 12.98 12.38 5.58
C LYS A 584 12.88 11.34 6.70
N THR A 585 12.04 11.65 7.68
CA THR A 585 11.68 10.73 8.74
C THR A 585 10.16 10.71 8.94
N VAL A 586 9.62 9.57 9.38
CA VAL A 586 8.17 9.40 9.55
C VAL A 586 7.82 8.85 10.93
N LEU A 587 6.72 9.34 11.49
CA LEU A 587 6.12 8.83 12.71
C LEU A 587 4.72 8.29 12.40
N PHE A 588 4.48 7.01 12.67
CA PHE A 588 3.16 6.40 12.59
C PHE A 588 2.50 6.43 13.97
N ASP A 589 1.39 7.13 14.09
CA ASP A 589 0.50 7.06 15.25
C ASP A 589 -0.72 6.21 14.90
N VAL A 590 -0.83 5.02 15.47
CA VAL A 590 -1.83 4.01 15.09
C VAL A 590 -2.79 3.78 16.24
N ALA A 591 -4.09 3.69 15.96
CA ALA A 591 -5.09 3.34 16.95
C ALA A 591 -5.19 1.82 17.09
N PHE A 592 -5.15 1.31 18.33
CA PHE A 592 -5.38 -0.10 18.60
C PHE A 592 -6.86 -0.45 18.42
N GLY A 593 -7.15 -1.46 17.59
CA GLY A 593 -8.51 -1.90 17.31
C GLY A 593 -9.28 -0.98 16.35
N ASP A 594 -8.60 -0.28 15.46
CA ASP A 594 -9.17 0.69 14.51
C ASP A 594 -10.19 0.05 13.56
N TRP A 595 -11.35 0.68 13.44
CA TRP A 595 -12.46 0.21 12.62
C TRP A 595 -12.39 0.68 11.17
N GLN A 596 -11.71 1.79 10.92
CA GLN A 596 -11.64 2.42 9.60
C GLN A 596 -10.36 2.03 8.87
N VAL A 597 -9.21 2.15 9.54
CA VAL A 597 -7.91 1.76 9.00
C VAL A 597 -7.27 0.70 9.90
N SER A 598 -7.49 -0.57 9.56
CA SER A 598 -6.98 -1.69 10.35
C SER A 598 -5.47 -1.57 10.61
N GLU A 599 -5.06 -1.71 11.87
CA GLU A 599 -3.66 -1.68 12.30
C GLU A 599 -2.78 -2.71 11.56
N LEU A 600 -3.34 -3.79 11.00
CA LEU A 600 -2.59 -4.75 10.18
C LEU A 600 -1.96 -4.09 8.97
N SER A 601 -2.67 -3.16 8.32
CA SER A 601 -2.17 -2.44 7.15
C SER A 601 -1.01 -1.50 7.51
N ALA A 602 -1.06 -0.85 8.66
CA ALA A 602 0.04 -0.05 9.19
C ALA A 602 1.26 -0.92 9.54
N MET A 603 1.03 -2.13 10.12
CA MET A 603 2.08 -3.08 10.44
C MET A 603 2.80 -3.62 9.19
N VAL A 604 2.07 -3.83 8.08
CA VAL A 604 2.68 -4.20 6.78
C VAL A 604 3.61 -3.09 6.31
N ALA A 605 3.17 -1.84 6.32
CA ALA A 605 4.00 -0.69 5.97
C ALA A 605 5.23 -0.58 6.88
N ALA A 606 5.03 -0.64 8.19
CA ALA A 606 6.10 -0.51 9.18
C ALA A 606 7.20 -1.57 9.00
N ARG A 607 6.82 -2.84 8.77
CA ARG A 607 7.79 -3.92 8.50
C ARG A 607 8.54 -3.70 7.18
N THR A 608 7.86 -3.19 6.16
CA THR A 608 8.46 -2.93 4.84
C THR A 608 9.57 -1.90 4.93
N ILE A 609 9.36 -0.83 5.68
CA ILE A 609 10.34 0.28 5.77
C ILE A 609 11.24 0.19 7.00
N GLY A 610 11.11 -0.86 7.81
CA GLY A 610 11.95 -1.09 8.97
C GLY A 610 11.78 -0.07 10.09
N LEU A 611 10.53 0.35 10.38
CA LEU A 611 10.27 1.22 11.52
C LEU A 611 10.65 0.53 12.83
N THR A 612 11.04 1.33 13.82
CA THR A 612 11.03 0.88 15.20
C THR A 612 9.62 1.00 15.79
N ILE A 613 9.30 0.22 16.82
CA ILE A 613 7.98 0.28 17.49
C ILE A 613 8.14 0.55 18.98
N HIS A 614 7.28 1.40 19.54
CA HIS A 614 7.20 1.60 20.99
C HIS A 614 6.81 0.33 21.71
N ARG A 615 7.51 -0.02 22.80
CA ARG A 615 7.19 -1.19 23.61
C ARG A 615 7.05 -0.82 25.08
N PRO A 616 6.09 -1.46 25.79
CA PRO A 616 5.13 -2.48 25.32
C PRO A 616 4.13 -1.90 24.31
N VAL A 617 3.79 -2.67 23.24
CA VAL A 617 2.86 -2.23 22.17
C VAL A 617 1.45 -2.03 22.70
N ALA A 618 1.02 -2.87 23.63
CA ALA A 618 -0.27 -2.80 24.34
C ALA A 618 -0.12 -3.39 25.73
N ALA A 619 -1.08 -3.16 26.61
CA ALA A 619 -1.12 -3.79 27.93
C ALA A 619 -1.24 -5.32 27.82
N ALA A 620 -0.74 -6.04 28.82
CA ALA A 620 -0.74 -7.50 28.83
C ALA A 620 -2.16 -8.06 28.61
N GLY A 621 -2.30 -8.99 27.67
CA GLY A 621 -3.56 -9.64 27.31
C GLY A 621 -4.49 -8.82 26.42
N ARG A 622 -4.11 -7.61 25.99
CA ARG A 622 -4.89 -6.79 25.08
C ARG A 622 -4.74 -7.20 23.62
N SER A 623 -3.52 -7.45 23.15
CA SER A 623 -3.28 -7.86 21.77
C SER A 623 -3.64 -9.33 21.54
N ARG A 624 -4.14 -9.64 20.36
CA ARG A 624 -4.32 -11.02 19.87
C ARG A 624 -3.01 -11.62 19.34
N GLU A 625 -2.01 -10.78 19.02
CA GLU A 625 -0.70 -11.26 18.58
C GLU A 625 0.04 -11.94 19.73
N LEU A 626 0.62 -13.11 19.49
CA LEU A 626 1.49 -13.80 20.44
C LEU A 626 2.78 -13.00 20.74
N LYS A 627 3.26 -12.27 19.74
CA LYS A 627 4.41 -11.35 19.83
C LYS A 627 4.02 -10.00 19.21
N PRO A 628 3.34 -9.09 19.95
CA PRO A 628 2.89 -7.83 19.40
C PRO A 628 4.01 -7.05 18.72
N GLY A 629 3.77 -6.65 17.45
CA GLY A 629 4.78 -5.97 16.64
C GLY A 629 5.95 -6.86 16.22
N TRP A 630 5.72 -8.15 16.00
CA TRP A 630 6.74 -9.07 15.50
C TRP A 630 7.41 -8.54 14.22
N GLY A 631 8.72 -8.69 14.12
CA GLY A 631 9.53 -8.23 12.99
C GLY A 631 9.96 -6.75 13.06
N LEU A 632 9.52 -5.99 14.08
CA LEU A 632 9.93 -4.61 14.30
C LEU A 632 10.86 -4.50 15.51
N GLU A 633 11.90 -3.66 15.42
CA GLU A 633 12.79 -3.35 16.52
C GLU A 633 12.16 -2.40 17.54
N THR A 634 12.65 -2.43 18.78
CA THR A 634 12.16 -1.53 19.84
C THR A 634 12.68 -0.11 19.64
N THR A 635 11.78 0.86 19.69
CA THR A 635 12.15 2.29 19.70
C THR A 635 12.98 2.62 20.92
N LYS A 636 14.08 3.36 20.71
CA LYS A 636 14.90 3.95 21.79
C LYS A 636 14.52 5.42 21.94
N TYR A 637 14.56 5.95 23.17
CA TYR A 637 14.21 7.33 23.46
C TYR A 637 15.31 8.06 24.25
N PRO A 638 15.58 9.34 24.00
CA PRO A 638 15.16 10.06 22.79
C PRO A 638 15.89 9.51 21.56
N SER A 639 15.28 9.65 20.37
CA SER A 639 15.92 9.24 19.11
C SER A 639 15.62 10.22 17.96
N LYS A 640 16.43 10.10 16.93
CA LYS A 640 16.22 10.77 15.64
C LYS A 640 15.99 9.69 14.59
N GLY A 641 14.77 9.44 14.22
CA GLY A 641 14.44 8.42 13.25
C GLY A 641 12.97 8.09 13.21
N SER A 642 12.64 7.19 12.30
CA SER A 642 11.25 6.81 12.06
C SER A 642 10.78 5.76 13.05
N ALA A 643 9.53 5.87 13.49
CA ALA A 643 8.94 4.95 14.46
C ALA A 643 7.43 4.78 14.26
N MET A 644 6.89 3.75 14.89
CA MET A 644 5.46 3.48 15.01
C MET A 644 5.08 3.43 16.50
N ILE A 645 4.01 4.11 16.85
CA ILE A 645 3.42 4.12 18.18
C ILE A 645 1.98 3.64 18.07
N VAL A 646 1.62 2.62 18.86
CA VAL A 646 0.23 2.14 18.94
C VAL A 646 -0.43 2.73 20.19
N TRP A 647 -1.56 3.39 19.98
CA TRP A 647 -2.33 4.09 21.02
C TRP A 647 -3.60 3.33 21.36
N ASP A 648 -3.70 2.83 22.58
CA ASP A 648 -4.87 2.08 23.07
C ASP A 648 -5.83 3.00 23.84
N SER A 649 -7.01 3.20 23.34
CA SER A 649 -8.11 3.93 24.01
C SER A 649 -9.16 3.01 24.65
N GLY A 650 -8.86 1.70 24.75
CA GLY A 650 -9.71 0.70 25.37
C GLY A 650 -10.77 0.09 24.44
N SER A 651 -10.56 0.16 23.11
CA SER A 651 -11.39 -0.56 22.13
C SER A 651 -11.02 -2.03 22.09
N ASP A 652 -11.92 -2.88 21.61
CA ASP A 652 -11.62 -4.29 21.42
C ASP A 652 -10.58 -4.48 20.29
N PRO A 653 -9.78 -5.56 20.35
CA PRO A 653 -8.88 -5.90 19.24
C PRO A 653 -9.69 -6.17 17.96
N ILE A 654 -9.09 -5.89 16.80
CA ILE A 654 -9.68 -6.19 15.48
C ILE A 654 -10.10 -7.67 15.37
N PRO A 655 -11.10 -8.00 14.50
CA PRO A 655 -11.50 -9.39 14.23
C PRO A 655 -10.33 -10.26 13.73
N LEU A 656 -10.44 -11.57 13.99
CA LEU A 656 -9.44 -12.54 13.47
C LEU A 656 -9.54 -12.68 11.95
N GLU A 657 -10.77 -12.69 11.46
CA GLU A 657 -11.09 -12.83 10.03
C GLU A 657 -11.11 -11.48 9.32
N GLY A 658 -11.10 -11.51 7.99
CA GLY A 658 -11.20 -10.36 7.10
C GLY A 658 -12.59 -9.72 7.07
N VAL A 659 -13.07 -9.27 8.22
CA VAL A 659 -14.37 -8.61 8.38
C VAL A 659 -14.24 -7.30 9.18
N GLN A 660 -15.24 -6.46 9.05
CA GLN A 660 -15.36 -5.21 9.80
C GLN A 660 -15.57 -5.47 11.30
N PRO A 661 -14.97 -4.67 12.19
CA PRO A 661 -15.30 -4.70 13.60
C PRO A 661 -16.76 -4.31 13.84
N THR A 662 -17.42 -4.94 14.81
CA THR A 662 -18.82 -4.68 15.16
C THR A 662 -19.07 -4.57 16.66
N ALA A 663 -18.05 -4.90 17.47
CA ALA A 663 -18.12 -4.88 18.92
C ALA A 663 -17.27 -3.75 19.49
N SER A 664 -17.72 -3.13 20.59
CA SER A 664 -17.07 -2.00 21.23
C SER A 664 -17.31 -0.67 20.47
N ARG A 665 -16.31 0.18 20.35
CA ARG A 665 -16.40 1.48 19.70
C ARG A 665 -15.21 1.69 18.75
N ASP A 666 -15.38 2.57 17.79
CA ASP A 666 -14.33 2.97 16.88
C ASP A 666 -13.31 3.91 17.56
N PRO A 667 -12.02 3.55 17.67
CA PRO A 667 -10.97 4.37 18.26
C PRO A 667 -10.29 5.30 17.25
N HIS A 668 -10.67 5.27 16.00
CA HIS A 668 -9.98 5.92 14.88
C HIS A 668 -9.61 7.38 15.10
N SER A 669 -10.46 8.12 15.80
CA SER A 669 -10.24 9.54 16.07
C SER A 669 -9.52 9.84 17.39
N ASP A 670 -9.26 8.83 18.23
CA ASP A 670 -8.75 9.06 19.58
C ASP A 670 -7.31 9.58 19.62
N PRO A 671 -6.33 8.96 18.93
CA PRO A 671 -4.94 9.41 19.02
C PRO A 671 -4.76 10.88 18.65
N ARG A 672 -5.38 11.33 17.55
CA ARG A 672 -5.21 12.71 17.06
C ARG A 672 -5.73 13.78 18.02
N ARG A 673 -6.62 13.41 18.95
CA ARG A 673 -7.20 14.33 19.95
C ARG A 673 -6.43 14.35 21.27
N ASP A 674 -5.54 13.39 21.51
CA ASP A 674 -4.75 13.30 22.72
C ASP A 674 -3.61 14.34 22.74
N ALA A 675 -3.44 15.04 23.86
CA ALA A 675 -2.41 16.05 24.01
C ALA A 675 -0.98 15.48 23.99
N ASN A 676 -0.79 14.25 24.47
CA ASN A 676 0.52 13.60 24.42
C ASN A 676 0.92 13.26 23.00
N VAL A 677 -0.04 12.84 22.15
CA VAL A 677 0.19 12.62 20.72
C VAL A 677 0.64 13.92 20.06
N ARG A 678 -0.09 15.03 20.27
CA ARG A 678 0.29 16.33 19.72
C ARG A 678 1.67 16.79 20.22
N LYS A 679 1.97 16.60 21.51
CA LYS A 679 3.29 16.90 22.08
C LYS A 679 4.41 16.05 21.44
N GLN A 680 4.18 14.77 21.20
CA GLN A 680 5.15 13.89 20.54
C GLN A 680 5.36 14.31 19.09
N LYS A 681 4.28 14.60 18.35
CA LYS A 681 4.32 15.13 16.98
C LYS A 681 5.13 16.43 16.89
N ALA A 682 4.90 17.38 17.81
CA ALA A 682 5.63 18.64 17.83
C ALA A 682 7.14 18.44 18.01
N ALA A 683 7.54 17.64 18.98
CA ALA A 683 8.96 17.32 19.20
C ALA A 683 9.58 16.59 17.99
N PHE A 684 8.82 15.68 17.36
CA PHE A 684 9.26 14.95 16.18
C PHE A 684 9.42 15.86 14.96
N LEU A 685 8.44 16.70 14.66
CA LEU A 685 8.45 17.56 13.47
C LEU A 685 9.42 18.73 13.63
N PHE A 686 9.41 19.42 14.78
CA PHE A 686 10.07 20.71 14.91
C PHE A 686 11.42 20.63 15.64
N ASP A 687 11.62 19.63 16.51
CA ASP A 687 12.87 19.46 17.26
C ASP A 687 13.72 18.25 16.74
N ASP A 688 13.30 17.62 15.66
CA ASP A 688 13.95 16.41 15.11
C ASP A 688 14.19 15.34 16.21
N THR A 689 13.23 15.19 17.12
CA THR A 689 13.40 14.33 18.31
C THR A 689 12.13 13.56 18.62
N LEU A 690 12.22 12.23 18.53
CA LEU A 690 11.18 11.35 19.05
C LEU A 690 11.34 11.20 20.57
N ILE A 691 10.34 11.65 21.31
CA ILE A 691 10.30 11.62 22.78
C ILE A 691 9.34 10.52 23.28
N ASP A 692 9.65 9.95 24.45
CA ASP A 692 8.75 9.04 25.16
C ASP A 692 7.71 9.83 25.98
N VAL A 693 6.51 9.93 25.47
CA VAL A 693 5.38 10.55 26.18
C VAL A 693 4.58 9.53 27.01
N CYS A 694 4.93 8.25 26.91
CA CYS A 694 4.24 7.13 27.57
C CYS A 694 5.03 6.60 28.79
N ALA A 695 6.20 7.18 29.07
CA ALA A 695 7.07 6.83 30.19
C ALA A 695 7.43 5.33 30.29
N GLY A 696 7.68 4.68 29.16
CA GLY A 696 8.01 3.25 29.07
C GLY A 696 6.82 2.30 29.30
N LEU A 697 5.60 2.83 29.38
CA LEU A 697 4.36 2.06 29.51
C LEU A 697 3.66 1.97 28.15
N PRO A 698 2.69 1.06 27.96
CA PRO A 698 1.84 1.08 26.77
C PRO A 698 1.22 2.44 26.58
N CYS A 699 1.27 2.96 25.35
CA CYS A 699 0.68 4.26 25.06
C CYS A 699 -0.85 4.18 25.07
N THR A 700 -1.49 5.10 25.78
CA THR A 700 -2.94 5.18 25.86
C THR A 700 -3.43 6.53 25.40
N ALA A 701 -4.53 6.56 24.65
CA ALA A 701 -5.20 7.78 24.24
C ALA A 701 -6.53 7.94 24.97
N ALA A 702 -6.90 9.20 25.24
CA ALA A 702 -8.22 9.49 25.79
C ALA A 702 -9.32 9.16 24.78
N LYS A 703 -10.44 8.61 25.25
CA LYS A 703 -11.61 8.35 24.40
C LYS A 703 -12.15 9.67 23.87
N SER A 704 -12.31 9.78 22.57
CA SER A 704 -13.06 10.87 21.97
C SER A 704 -14.55 10.68 22.31
N GLY A 705 -15.18 11.68 22.88
CA GLY A 705 -16.60 11.68 23.20
C GLY A 705 -17.48 11.66 21.96
#